data_707b5e887fd73f2db55de7ae1f07f2f5
#
_entry.id   707b5e887fd73f2db55de7ae1f07f2f5
#
_cell.length_a   1.000
_cell.length_b   1.000
_cell.length_c   1.000
_cell.angle_alpha   90.00
_cell.angle_beta   90.00
_cell.angle_gamma   90.00
#
_symmetry.space_group_name_H-M   'P 1'
#
loop_
_entity.id
_entity.type
_entity.pdbx_description
1 polymer ?
#
loop_
_entity_poly.entity_id
_entity_poly.type
_entity_poly.pdbx_seq_one_letter_code
_entity_poly.pdbx_strand_id
1 'polypeptide(L)'
;MPKKLVITEKPSVARDIAKALGGFKARGKVFERDDLIVCSAAGHLVELCMPEDLDKKKYGFWRLETLPILPETFQLKPSRSDGPRGGFRKKKDPDETAASEGGSELLDIIKREAKRKEINGIVNACDAGREGELIFTYIMKYLGIKKSSERLWLQSMTPASIREGFSHLLPGDRKAGLSDAAICRSEADWLVGINATRAFTIRLFGRKGKETANLGRVQTPTLALLVEREKAILAFISRDYWIVKGVFEVSAETYEGIWIQEHFKKKPGDPDDRADRIWSKTTADEIVARCTGKPAVAIDKAKETKEAPPTLFDLTTLQRESNRRFGLSARSTLSATQSLYEKHKVLTYPRTDSKCLPEDYPAEVSRILGSLGGIYAPLAQRIGNPSRAQMAKRIFDNTKISDHFAIIPTGELPKALTAVEQKVYDLVVRRFLAAFMDSAIWKIVERTTRVGEDTFRTTARVLVKAGWHEAFGKEVEAEPEIGIASHLPALADNHGILTRKVELDGSRTNPPPRYNDATLLAAMETAGKLLDDEALAEAMKERGLGTPATRAETIEKLISAHYLTRDRRDLLPTSKAMNLIGLLEAIPVQELVSPTLTGEWENKLLLMEKNKLSRPDFMKEIMQFTSQIVEKARGFDMDTGFENSEPFGKCPKCGVPLREKLKAYECTGCDFKLYKTMSQRLITKNEAVELMEKRATASLDGFFSFKTRKPFSAGLRLNDEWKVEFVFEDRAANGEENGPDIPCPLCGKSMSTRAGRFGKFLGCTGYPECKHTINIGPDGMPVATPAGEVSDAVCEKCGKPMAVKRGRFGTFLGCTGYPECKNIVKTPKGGVAGAPAAPVELSDVSCDKCGKPMAIKKGSYGQFLGCTGYPECKTIMKYKAQQKGSTEDETAQPS
;
A
#
# COMPACT_ATOMS: atom_id res chain seq x y z
N MET A 1 -10.23 21.26 -47.03
CA MET A 1 -11.47 21.20 -46.25
C MET A 1 -11.17 21.68 -44.83
N PRO A 2 -12.12 22.23 -44.07
CA PRO A 2 -11.93 22.58 -42.70
C PRO A 2 -11.72 21.29 -41.87
N LYS A 3 -10.73 21.30 -40.97
CA LYS A 3 -10.40 20.17 -40.12
C LYS A 3 -10.70 20.50 -38.66
N LYS A 4 -10.95 19.49 -37.82
CA LYS A 4 -11.01 19.62 -36.37
C LYS A 4 -9.79 18.96 -35.71
N LEU A 5 -9.28 19.55 -34.64
CA LEU A 5 -8.23 18.97 -33.80
C LEU A 5 -8.86 18.24 -32.62
N VAL A 6 -8.64 16.94 -32.53
CA VAL A 6 -9.09 16.08 -31.43
C VAL A 6 -7.98 15.94 -30.40
N ILE A 7 -8.25 16.32 -29.16
CA ILE A 7 -7.29 16.19 -28.04
C ILE A 7 -7.80 15.12 -27.10
N THR A 8 -7.03 14.02 -26.98
CA THR A 8 -7.29 12.92 -26.04
C THR A 8 -6.40 13.05 -24.82
N GLU A 9 -6.81 12.46 -23.70
CA GLU A 9 -5.97 12.39 -22.49
C GLU A 9 -4.80 11.42 -22.68
N LYS A 10 -5.05 10.25 -23.30
CA LYS A 10 -4.11 9.13 -23.39
C LYS A 10 -3.70 8.82 -24.81
N PRO A 11 -2.43 8.47 -25.09
CA PRO A 11 -2.00 8.05 -26.43
C PRO A 11 -2.68 6.77 -26.93
N SER A 12 -3.13 5.88 -26.03
CA SER A 12 -3.92 4.69 -26.39
C SER A 12 -5.26 5.08 -27.00
N VAL A 13 -5.97 6.03 -26.35
CA VAL A 13 -7.28 6.52 -26.83
C VAL A 13 -7.15 7.18 -28.20
N ALA A 14 -6.06 7.95 -28.43
CA ALA A 14 -5.82 8.53 -29.75
C ALA A 14 -5.67 7.45 -30.85
N ARG A 15 -4.96 6.35 -30.56
CA ARG A 15 -4.82 5.21 -31.49
C ARG A 15 -6.14 4.49 -31.71
N ASP A 16 -6.92 4.27 -30.65
CA ASP A 16 -8.21 3.57 -30.74
C ASP A 16 -9.22 4.37 -31.56
N ILE A 17 -9.26 5.68 -31.38
CA ILE A 17 -10.06 6.60 -32.21
C ILE A 17 -9.61 6.53 -33.68
N ALA A 18 -8.30 6.65 -33.95
CA ALA A 18 -7.77 6.58 -35.31
C ALA A 18 -8.08 5.23 -35.98
N LYS A 19 -7.99 4.12 -35.22
CA LYS A 19 -8.33 2.78 -35.71
C LYS A 19 -9.84 2.62 -35.98
N ALA A 20 -10.68 3.07 -35.04
CA ALA A 20 -12.14 2.92 -35.14
C ALA A 20 -12.76 3.73 -36.30
N LEU A 21 -12.25 4.94 -36.51
CA LEU A 21 -12.73 5.81 -37.60
C LEU A 21 -12.06 5.51 -38.95
N GLY A 22 -10.86 4.94 -38.97
CA GLY A 22 -10.10 4.58 -40.18
C GLY A 22 -9.58 5.77 -40.98
N GLY A 23 -8.74 5.52 -41.99
CA GLY A 23 -8.26 6.51 -42.97
C GLY A 23 -7.15 7.44 -42.43
N PHE A 24 -6.64 7.28 -41.22
CA PHE A 24 -5.59 8.13 -40.65
C PHE A 24 -4.20 7.70 -41.10
N LYS A 25 -3.36 8.70 -41.34
CA LYS A 25 -1.91 8.52 -41.52
C LYS A 25 -1.19 8.99 -40.24
N ALA A 26 -0.26 8.19 -39.73
CA ALA A 26 0.56 8.57 -38.56
C ALA A 26 1.67 9.57 -39.00
N ARG A 27 1.78 10.69 -38.27
CA ARG A 27 2.79 11.73 -38.44
C ARG A 27 3.46 12.01 -37.11
N GLY A 28 4.42 11.21 -36.75
CA GLY A 28 5.04 11.24 -35.41
C GLY A 28 4.03 10.83 -34.34
N LYS A 29 3.75 11.75 -33.38
CA LYS A 29 2.79 11.54 -32.27
C LYS A 29 1.35 11.97 -32.61
N VAL A 30 1.05 12.22 -33.92
CA VAL A 30 -0.23 12.73 -34.40
C VAL A 30 -0.79 11.79 -35.45
N PHE A 31 -2.08 11.60 -35.48
CA PHE A 31 -2.81 10.88 -36.53
C PHE A 31 -3.59 11.92 -37.35
N GLU A 32 -3.42 11.96 -38.65
CA GLU A 32 -4.05 12.94 -39.53
C GLU A 32 -4.86 12.29 -40.63
N ARG A 33 -6.06 12.80 -40.84
CA ARG A 33 -6.99 12.48 -41.94
C ARG A 33 -7.47 13.79 -42.58
N ASP A 34 -8.28 13.72 -43.61
CA ASP A 34 -8.71 14.90 -44.39
C ASP A 34 -9.57 15.90 -43.58
N ASP A 35 -10.31 15.39 -42.59
CA ASP A 35 -11.26 16.16 -41.76
C ASP A 35 -10.82 16.28 -40.28
N LEU A 36 -9.92 15.39 -39.80
CA LEU A 36 -9.54 15.29 -38.41
C LEU A 36 -8.03 15.18 -38.21
N ILE A 37 -7.53 15.80 -37.14
CA ILE A 37 -6.20 15.59 -36.58
C ILE A 37 -6.40 15.09 -35.15
N VAL A 38 -5.80 13.96 -34.76
CA VAL A 38 -5.89 13.40 -33.39
C VAL A 38 -4.51 13.44 -32.76
N CYS A 39 -4.43 14.05 -31.57
CA CYS A 39 -3.25 14.05 -30.73
C CYS A 39 -3.61 13.75 -29.27
N SER A 40 -2.62 13.52 -28.40
CA SER A 40 -2.89 13.24 -26.98
C SER A 40 -2.09 14.14 -26.06
N ALA A 41 -2.66 14.41 -24.88
CA ALA A 41 -2.02 15.14 -23.80
C ALA A 41 -1.05 14.26 -22.99
N ALA A 42 -1.21 12.93 -23.01
CA ALA A 42 -0.51 11.98 -22.12
C ALA A 42 -0.61 12.34 -20.62
N GLY A 43 -1.79 12.84 -20.18
CA GLY A 43 -2.09 13.24 -18.81
C GLY A 43 -2.00 14.77 -18.58
N HIS A 44 -1.70 15.17 -17.33
CA HIS A 44 -1.62 16.59 -16.95
C HIS A 44 -0.37 17.27 -17.49
N LEU A 45 -0.49 18.00 -18.60
CA LEU A 45 0.59 18.80 -19.18
C LEU A 45 0.75 20.19 -18.53
N VAL A 46 -0.28 20.66 -17.83
CA VAL A 46 -0.35 21.99 -17.25
C VAL A 46 -0.83 21.90 -15.80
N GLU A 47 -0.22 22.69 -14.92
CA GLU A 47 -0.52 22.75 -13.48
C GLU A 47 -0.62 24.20 -12.98
N LEU A 48 -1.20 24.41 -11.79
CA LEU A 48 -1.20 25.69 -11.12
C LEU A 48 0.21 26.11 -10.68
N CYS A 49 0.55 27.39 -10.83
CA CYS A 49 1.78 27.95 -10.29
C CYS A 49 1.82 27.82 -8.78
N MET A 50 2.98 27.47 -8.22
CA MET A 50 3.20 27.56 -6.77
C MET A 50 3.43 29.01 -6.36
N PRO A 51 3.21 29.40 -5.08
CA PRO A 51 3.45 30.78 -4.65
C PRO A 51 4.85 31.30 -4.96
N GLU A 52 5.87 30.44 -4.90
CA GLU A 52 7.26 30.79 -5.24
C GLU A 52 7.46 31.09 -6.74
N ASP A 53 6.61 30.51 -7.59
CA ASP A 53 6.61 30.81 -9.04
C ASP A 53 6.02 32.21 -9.31
N LEU A 54 5.08 32.66 -8.46
CA LEU A 54 4.44 34.00 -8.57
C LEU A 54 5.35 35.12 -8.05
N ASP A 55 5.89 34.96 -6.84
CA ASP A 55 6.85 35.90 -6.24
C ASP A 55 7.80 35.12 -5.29
N LYS A 56 8.99 34.84 -5.77
CA LYS A 56 10.02 34.11 -5.00
C LYS A 56 10.54 34.89 -3.81
N LYS A 57 10.57 36.24 -3.88
CA LYS A 57 11.05 37.09 -2.77
C LYS A 57 10.04 37.05 -1.61
N LYS A 58 8.75 37.21 -1.93
CA LYS A 58 7.66 37.26 -0.96
C LYS A 58 7.36 35.87 -0.37
N TYR A 59 7.30 34.82 -1.21
CA TYR A 59 6.78 33.51 -0.84
C TYR A 59 7.83 32.40 -0.75
N GLY A 60 9.10 32.67 -1.13
CA GLY A 60 10.18 31.67 -1.06
C GLY A 60 10.59 31.32 0.36
N PHE A 61 10.42 32.24 1.31
CA PHE A 61 10.55 31.97 2.76
C PHE A 61 9.17 31.98 3.41
N TRP A 62 8.84 30.91 4.12
CA TRP A 62 7.54 30.78 4.77
C TRP A 62 7.46 31.62 6.03
N ARG A 63 6.50 32.53 6.07
CA ARG A 63 6.24 33.44 7.20
C ARG A 63 4.74 33.53 7.44
N LEU A 64 4.31 33.63 8.70
CA LEU A 64 2.88 33.79 9.03
C LEU A 64 2.33 35.10 8.51
N GLU A 65 3.18 36.13 8.46
CA GLU A 65 2.83 37.49 8.00
C GLU A 65 2.46 37.53 6.50
N THR A 66 2.96 36.56 5.72
CA THR A 66 2.66 36.44 4.27
C THR A 66 1.42 35.61 3.96
N LEU A 67 0.75 35.08 4.99
CA LEU A 67 -0.47 34.29 4.87
C LEU A 67 -1.70 35.14 5.26
N PRO A 68 -2.91 34.88 4.73
CA PRO A 68 -3.17 33.85 3.68
C PRO A 68 -2.71 34.30 2.30
N ILE A 69 -2.37 33.34 1.43
CA ILE A 69 -2.07 33.57 0.01
C ILE A 69 -3.35 33.30 -0.77
N LEU A 70 -3.96 34.38 -1.24
CA LEU A 70 -5.25 34.43 -1.97
C LEU A 70 -5.05 35.15 -3.30
N PRO A 71 -4.65 34.45 -4.37
CA PRO A 71 -4.46 35.07 -5.68
C PRO A 71 -5.82 35.46 -6.29
N GLU A 72 -5.93 36.68 -6.86
CA GLU A 72 -7.11 37.09 -7.62
C GLU A 72 -7.34 36.23 -8.85
N THR A 73 -6.24 35.81 -9.50
CA THR A 73 -6.26 34.92 -10.66
C THR A 73 -5.19 33.83 -10.50
N PHE A 74 -5.58 32.58 -10.76
CA PHE A 74 -4.66 31.46 -10.75
C PHE A 74 -3.88 31.40 -12.06
N GLN A 75 -2.56 31.43 -11.96
CA GLN A 75 -1.65 31.28 -13.10
C GLN A 75 -1.31 29.81 -13.34
N LEU A 76 -1.11 29.49 -14.61
CA LEU A 76 -0.79 28.14 -15.08
C LEU A 76 0.65 28.07 -15.59
N LYS A 77 1.30 26.93 -15.40
CA LYS A 77 2.63 26.60 -15.94
C LYS A 77 2.65 25.16 -16.48
N PRO A 78 3.62 24.82 -17.36
CA PRO A 78 3.82 23.44 -17.75
C PRO A 78 4.15 22.58 -16.53
N SER A 79 3.55 21.39 -16.48
CA SER A 79 3.87 20.39 -15.45
C SER A 79 5.31 19.95 -15.62
N ARG A 80 6.10 20.04 -14.55
CA ARG A 80 7.44 19.47 -14.51
C ARG A 80 7.32 18.02 -14.07
N SER A 81 7.83 17.09 -14.85
CA SER A 81 7.99 15.69 -14.44
C SER A 81 9.16 15.52 -13.44
N ASP A 82 9.20 16.37 -12.41
CA ASP A 82 10.12 16.18 -11.31
C ASP A 82 9.49 15.21 -10.32
N GLY A 83 10.12 14.05 -10.13
CA GLY A 83 9.85 13.15 -9.02
C GLY A 83 9.93 13.90 -7.67
N PRO A 84 9.45 13.31 -6.56
CA PRO A 84 9.22 14.00 -5.29
C PRO A 84 10.46 14.76 -4.83
N ARG A 85 10.30 16.06 -4.59
CA ARG A 85 11.32 16.94 -3.99
C ARG A 85 11.60 16.45 -2.57
N GLY A 86 12.75 15.81 -2.37
CA GLY A 86 13.24 15.43 -1.04
C GLY A 86 13.73 14.01 -0.96
N GLY A 87 14.88 13.72 -1.53
CA GLY A 87 15.61 12.46 -1.35
C GLY A 87 16.89 12.47 -2.18
N PHE A 88 17.99 12.02 -1.58
CA PHE A 88 19.32 11.88 -2.18
C PHE A 88 19.23 11.53 -3.67
N ARG A 89 19.91 12.30 -4.52
CA ARG A 89 20.11 12.05 -5.96
C ARG A 89 20.58 10.60 -6.18
N LYS A 90 19.63 9.68 -6.45
CA LYS A 90 19.97 8.46 -7.18
C LYS A 90 20.26 8.86 -8.61
N LYS A 91 21.30 8.27 -9.21
CA LYS A 91 21.59 8.40 -10.64
C LYS A 91 20.31 8.17 -11.44
N LYS A 92 19.94 9.15 -12.26
CA LYS A 92 18.77 9.11 -13.15
C LYS A 92 18.87 7.87 -14.05
N ASP A 93 17.79 7.10 -14.09
CA ASP A 93 17.61 6.07 -15.10
C ASP A 93 17.39 6.75 -16.46
N PRO A 94 18.01 6.27 -17.55
CA PRO A 94 17.86 6.88 -18.87
C PRO A 94 16.42 6.99 -19.37
N ASP A 95 15.51 6.12 -18.89
CA ASP A 95 14.09 6.14 -19.25
C ASP A 95 13.27 7.25 -18.54
N GLU A 96 13.73 7.76 -17.37
CA GLU A 96 13.06 8.88 -16.67
C GLU A 96 13.35 10.24 -17.35
N THR A 97 14.46 10.38 -18.07
CA THR A 97 14.78 11.60 -18.83
C THR A 97 13.90 11.74 -20.08
N ALA A 98 13.51 10.64 -20.72
CA ALA A 98 12.63 10.65 -21.89
C ALA A 98 11.20 11.11 -21.57
N ALA A 99 10.70 10.87 -20.33
CA ALA A 99 9.36 11.29 -19.90
C ALA A 99 9.28 12.80 -19.63
N SER A 100 10.37 13.45 -19.16
CA SER A 100 10.38 14.88 -18.85
C SER A 100 10.50 15.80 -20.06
N GLU A 101 11.18 15.36 -21.09
CA GLU A 101 11.28 16.06 -22.37
C GLU A 101 9.99 15.92 -23.20
N GLY A 102 9.23 14.81 -22.98
CA GLY A 102 8.01 14.51 -23.71
C GLY A 102 6.81 15.45 -23.43
N GLY A 103 6.70 16.02 -22.24
CA GLY A 103 5.55 16.85 -21.84
C GLY A 103 5.54 18.23 -22.53
N SER A 104 6.70 18.89 -22.60
CA SER A 104 6.87 20.16 -23.32
C SER A 104 6.63 19.97 -24.83
N GLU A 105 7.17 18.90 -25.39
CA GLU A 105 6.98 18.56 -26.81
C GLU A 105 5.51 18.32 -27.18
N LEU A 106 4.73 17.67 -26.30
CA LEU A 106 3.30 17.46 -26.54
C LEU A 106 2.49 18.76 -26.51
N LEU A 107 2.80 19.70 -25.59
CA LEU A 107 2.20 21.03 -25.59
C LEU A 107 2.53 21.79 -26.88
N ASP A 108 3.77 21.72 -27.35
CA ASP A 108 4.20 22.36 -28.60
C ASP A 108 3.51 21.75 -29.83
N ILE A 109 3.31 20.41 -29.83
CA ILE A 109 2.55 19.71 -30.86
C ILE A 109 1.11 20.25 -30.87
N ILE A 110 0.40 20.24 -29.72
CA ILE A 110 -0.99 20.72 -29.62
C ILE A 110 -1.07 22.18 -30.09
N LYS A 111 -0.14 23.03 -29.66
CA LYS A 111 -0.08 24.45 -30.05
C LYS A 111 0.11 24.61 -31.54
N ARG A 112 1.06 23.86 -32.14
CA ARG A 112 1.34 23.89 -33.56
C ARG A 112 0.14 23.46 -34.39
N GLU A 113 -0.46 22.30 -34.04
CA GLU A 113 -1.61 21.80 -34.78
C GLU A 113 -2.83 22.73 -34.64
N ALA A 114 -3.10 23.27 -33.44
CA ALA A 114 -4.21 24.19 -33.20
C ALA A 114 -4.07 25.51 -33.97
N LYS A 115 -2.84 25.93 -34.32
CA LYS A 115 -2.57 27.19 -35.10
C LYS A 115 -2.72 27.02 -36.61
N ARG A 116 -2.85 25.82 -37.13
CA ARG A 116 -3.03 25.60 -38.58
C ARG A 116 -4.29 26.29 -39.06
N LYS A 117 -4.20 26.89 -40.25
CA LYS A 117 -5.30 27.70 -40.83
C LYS A 117 -6.56 26.88 -41.12
N GLU A 118 -6.37 25.62 -41.49
CA GLU A 118 -7.44 24.66 -41.76
C GLU A 118 -8.16 24.16 -40.52
N ILE A 119 -7.62 24.34 -39.31
CA ILE A 119 -8.30 23.94 -38.09
C ILE A 119 -9.33 25.00 -37.71
N ASN A 120 -10.61 24.63 -37.79
CA ASN A 120 -11.73 25.50 -37.47
C ASN A 120 -12.38 25.24 -36.11
N GLY A 121 -12.12 24.06 -35.51
CA GLY A 121 -12.67 23.68 -34.20
C GLY A 121 -11.80 22.68 -33.48
N ILE A 122 -12.04 22.53 -32.17
CA ILE A 122 -11.34 21.58 -31.28
C ILE A 122 -12.35 20.57 -30.72
N VAL A 123 -11.98 19.29 -30.68
CA VAL A 123 -12.80 18.25 -30.00
C VAL A 123 -12.10 17.84 -28.72
N ASN A 124 -12.75 18.06 -27.57
CA ASN A 124 -12.34 17.49 -26.29
C ASN A 124 -12.72 16.02 -26.27
N ALA A 125 -11.73 15.15 -26.41
CA ALA A 125 -11.83 13.69 -26.34
C ALA A 125 -11.03 13.14 -25.13
N CYS A 126 -10.81 13.97 -24.10
CA CYS A 126 -10.30 13.51 -22.82
C CYS A 126 -11.35 12.67 -22.09
N ASP A 127 -10.96 11.97 -21.05
CA ASP A 127 -11.84 11.05 -20.32
C ASP A 127 -13.15 11.74 -19.88
N ALA A 128 -14.22 10.95 -19.77
CA ALA A 128 -15.58 11.46 -19.54
C ALA A 128 -15.84 11.80 -18.07
N GLY A 129 -15.04 12.70 -17.50
CA GLY A 129 -15.10 13.09 -16.10
C GLY A 129 -14.45 14.44 -15.80
N ARG A 130 -14.44 14.81 -14.49
CA ARG A 130 -13.83 16.07 -14.01
C ARG A 130 -12.37 16.21 -14.41
N GLU A 131 -11.61 15.09 -14.35
CA GLU A 131 -10.18 15.08 -14.63
C GLU A 131 -9.91 15.41 -16.10
N GLY A 132 -10.65 14.77 -17.03
CA GLY A 132 -10.53 15.06 -18.47
C GLY A 132 -10.94 16.49 -18.82
N GLU A 133 -11.97 17.04 -18.14
CA GLU A 133 -12.34 18.46 -18.32
C GLU A 133 -11.26 19.39 -17.83
N LEU A 134 -10.62 19.11 -16.68
CA LEU A 134 -9.53 19.91 -16.12
C LEU A 134 -8.32 19.94 -17.08
N ILE A 135 -7.89 18.75 -17.54
CA ILE A 135 -6.76 18.60 -18.47
C ILE A 135 -6.99 19.44 -19.71
N PHE A 136 -8.14 19.27 -20.36
CA PHE A 136 -8.48 19.99 -21.58
C PHE A 136 -8.53 21.50 -21.34
N THR A 137 -9.26 21.95 -20.32
CA THR A 137 -9.45 23.39 -20.04
C THR A 137 -8.14 24.08 -19.69
N TYR A 138 -7.26 23.42 -18.91
CA TYR A 138 -5.95 23.98 -18.58
C TYR A 138 -5.05 24.08 -19.81
N ILE A 139 -5.06 23.10 -20.72
CA ILE A 139 -4.33 23.17 -21.99
C ILE A 139 -4.83 24.33 -22.85
N MET A 140 -6.15 24.44 -23.05
CA MET A 140 -6.74 25.52 -23.84
C MET A 140 -6.42 26.92 -23.29
N LYS A 141 -6.55 27.09 -21.97
CA LYS A 141 -6.26 28.34 -21.26
C LYS A 141 -4.77 28.70 -21.33
N TYR A 142 -3.89 27.72 -21.05
CA TYR A 142 -2.43 27.96 -21.07
C TYR A 142 -1.90 28.30 -22.46
N LEU A 143 -2.39 27.60 -23.50
CA LEU A 143 -1.98 27.86 -24.88
C LEU A 143 -2.70 29.06 -25.53
N GLY A 144 -3.70 29.67 -24.85
CA GLY A 144 -4.48 30.80 -25.37
C GLY A 144 -5.32 30.44 -26.59
N ILE A 145 -5.79 29.19 -26.69
CA ILE A 145 -6.60 28.75 -27.83
C ILE A 145 -8.06 29.17 -27.64
N LYS A 146 -8.58 30.01 -28.53
CA LYS A 146 -9.94 30.59 -28.49
C LYS A 146 -10.90 29.97 -29.50
N LYS A 147 -10.53 28.88 -30.16
CA LYS A 147 -11.40 28.21 -31.15
C LYS A 147 -12.59 27.54 -30.47
N SER A 148 -13.72 27.45 -31.19
CA SER A 148 -14.89 26.69 -30.69
C SER A 148 -14.53 25.25 -30.36
N SER A 149 -15.10 24.74 -29.28
CA SER A 149 -14.89 23.35 -28.85
C SER A 149 -16.18 22.56 -28.90
N GLU A 150 -16.04 21.25 -29.15
CA GLU A 150 -17.06 20.23 -29.04
C GLU A 150 -16.56 19.15 -28.07
N ARG A 151 -17.46 18.37 -27.49
CA ARG A 151 -17.15 17.33 -26.52
C ARG A 151 -17.52 15.94 -27.04
N LEU A 152 -16.55 15.07 -27.16
CA LEU A 152 -16.74 13.64 -27.35
C LEU A 152 -16.89 12.96 -25.96
N TRP A 153 -18.07 12.42 -25.68
CA TRP A 153 -18.39 11.79 -24.39
C TRP A 153 -18.45 10.26 -24.58
N LEU A 154 -17.43 9.54 -24.10
CA LEU A 154 -17.33 8.08 -24.25
C LEU A 154 -17.26 7.39 -22.90
N GLN A 155 -18.14 6.41 -22.66
CA GLN A 155 -18.09 5.47 -21.52
C GLN A 155 -17.69 4.06 -21.98
N SER A 156 -17.67 3.80 -23.29
CA SER A 156 -17.25 2.57 -23.93
C SER A 156 -16.19 2.87 -25.00
N MET A 157 -15.21 2.00 -25.14
CA MET A 157 -14.13 2.11 -26.12
C MET A 157 -14.28 1.14 -27.30
N THR A 158 -15.46 0.56 -27.49
CA THR A 158 -15.73 -0.26 -28.68
C THR A 158 -15.68 0.60 -29.95
N PRO A 159 -15.24 0.05 -31.08
CA PRO A 159 -15.24 0.79 -32.36
C PRO A 159 -16.62 1.32 -32.76
N ALA A 160 -17.71 0.65 -32.36
CA ALA A 160 -19.08 1.10 -32.60
C ALA A 160 -19.39 2.37 -31.78
N SER A 161 -19.14 2.34 -30.45
CA SER A 161 -19.35 3.48 -29.56
C SER A 161 -18.50 4.69 -29.94
N ILE A 162 -17.24 4.48 -30.37
CA ILE A 162 -16.39 5.57 -30.87
C ILE A 162 -17.02 6.23 -32.09
N ARG A 163 -17.48 5.47 -33.11
CA ARG A 163 -18.13 6.02 -34.32
C ARG A 163 -19.42 6.75 -33.97
N GLU A 164 -20.25 6.16 -33.13
CA GLU A 164 -21.49 6.77 -32.64
C GLU A 164 -21.22 8.08 -31.92
N GLY A 165 -20.22 8.11 -30.98
CA GLY A 165 -19.83 9.31 -30.25
C GLY A 165 -19.39 10.45 -31.18
N PHE A 166 -18.66 10.14 -32.26
CA PHE A 166 -18.26 11.16 -33.25
C PHE A 166 -19.43 11.65 -34.09
N SER A 167 -20.48 10.88 -34.29
CA SER A 167 -21.71 11.34 -34.94
C SER A 167 -22.59 12.21 -34.05
N HIS A 168 -22.36 12.19 -32.71
CA HIS A 168 -23.17 12.89 -31.72
C HIS A 168 -22.28 13.74 -30.78
N LEU A 169 -21.36 14.54 -31.34
CA LEU A 169 -20.54 15.45 -30.57
C LEU A 169 -21.43 16.48 -29.82
N LEU A 170 -21.16 16.66 -28.54
CA LEU A 170 -21.87 17.65 -27.73
C LEU A 170 -21.24 19.05 -27.92
N PRO A 171 -22.02 20.15 -27.83
CA PRO A 171 -21.46 21.49 -27.72
C PRO A 171 -20.49 21.59 -26.54
N GLY A 172 -19.41 22.34 -26.70
CA GLY A 172 -18.34 22.43 -25.68
C GLY A 172 -18.80 23.01 -24.35
N ASP A 173 -19.82 23.87 -24.36
CA ASP A 173 -20.43 24.48 -23.17
C ASP A 173 -21.39 23.53 -22.42
N ARG A 174 -21.84 22.46 -23.05
CA ARG A 174 -22.79 21.49 -22.44
C ARG A 174 -22.26 20.94 -21.10
N LYS A 175 -20.96 20.89 -20.91
CA LYS A 175 -20.29 20.40 -19.71
C LYS A 175 -19.58 21.51 -18.92
N ALA A 176 -19.99 22.79 -19.09
CA ALA A 176 -19.39 23.94 -18.40
C ALA A 176 -19.39 23.79 -16.87
N GLY A 177 -20.52 23.37 -16.28
CA GLY A 177 -20.60 23.12 -14.83
C GLY A 177 -19.64 22.03 -14.34
N LEU A 178 -19.39 20.99 -15.15
CA LEU A 178 -18.40 19.95 -14.82
C LEU A 178 -16.97 20.49 -14.90
N SER A 179 -16.67 21.33 -15.90
CA SER A 179 -15.39 22.02 -16.04
C SER A 179 -15.14 22.98 -14.86
N ASP A 180 -16.16 23.77 -14.48
CA ASP A 180 -16.07 24.67 -13.33
C ASP A 180 -15.83 23.91 -12.03
N ALA A 181 -16.54 22.80 -11.81
CA ALA A 181 -16.33 21.93 -10.64
C ALA A 181 -14.90 21.37 -10.58
N ALA A 182 -14.36 20.96 -11.73
CA ALA A 182 -12.99 20.44 -11.81
C ALA A 182 -11.94 21.51 -11.49
N ILE A 183 -12.08 22.71 -12.03
CA ILE A 183 -11.21 23.86 -11.77
C ILE A 183 -11.31 24.29 -10.30
N CYS A 184 -12.53 24.47 -9.78
CA CYS A 184 -12.78 24.85 -8.40
C CYS A 184 -12.16 23.86 -7.41
N ARG A 185 -12.28 22.55 -7.67
CA ARG A 185 -11.63 21.53 -6.84
C ARG A 185 -10.12 21.69 -6.81
N SER A 186 -9.50 21.92 -7.96
CA SER A 186 -8.04 22.12 -8.07
C SER A 186 -7.57 23.37 -7.34
N GLU A 187 -8.28 24.50 -7.52
CA GLU A 187 -7.98 25.77 -6.90
C GLU A 187 -8.23 25.75 -5.38
N ALA A 188 -9.30 25.11 -4.92
CA ALA A 188 -9.62 24.95 -3.49
C ALA A 188 -8.58 24.08 -2.77
N ASP A 189 -8.21 22.93 -3.37
CA ASP A 189 -7.16 22.06 -2.83
C ASP A 189 -5.81 22.81 -2.75
N TRP A 190 -5.50 23.67 -3.73
CA TRP A 190 -4.32 24.55 -3.71
C TRP A 190 -4.39 25.58 -2.58
N LEU A 191 -5.50 26.34 -2.44
CA LEU A 191 -5.67 27.38 -1.43
C LEU A 191 -5.52 26.81 -0.02
N VAL A 192 -6.33 25.82 0.32
CA VAL A 192 -6.33 25.24 1.67
C VAL A 192 -5.04 24.47 1.94
N GLY A 193 -4.59 23.67 0.98
CA GLY A 193 -3.40 22.85 1.14
C GLY A 193 -2.13 23.66 1.39
N ILE A 194 -1.91 24.74 0.62
CA ILE A 194 -0.73 25.58 0.75
C ILE A 194 -0.77 26.44 2.02
N ASN A 195 -1.89 27.11 2.27
CA ASN A 195 -2.00 28.02 3.41
C ASN A 195 -1.94 27.26 4.75
N ALA A 196 -2.72 26.17 4.88
CA ALA A 196 -2.68 25.33 6.06
C ALA A 196 -1.29 24.70 6.26
N THR A 197 -0.70 24.09 5.22
CA THR A 197 0.65 23.49 5.31
C THR A 197 1.68 24.50 5.82
N ARG A 198 1.71 25.71 5.29
CA ARG A 198 2.67 26.74 5.69
C ARG A 198 2.41 27.22 7.12
N ALA A 199 1.16 27.54 7.46
CA ALA A 199 0.80 28.05 8.77
C ALA A 199 1.16 27.04 9.88
N PHE A 200 0.73 25.81 9.74
CA PHE A 200 0.98 24.76 10.73
C PHE A 200 2.44 24.27 10.76
N THR A 201 3.15 24.32 9.61
CA THR A 201 4.61 24.04 9.60
C THR A 201 5.35 25.03 10.47
N ILE A 202 5.05 26.32 10.34
CA ILE A 202 5.69 27.37 11.13
C ILE A 202 5.37 27.21 12.62
N ARG A 203 4.13 26.86 12.95
CA ARG A 203 3.69 26.65 14.36
C ARG A 203 4.33 25.42 15.00
N LEU A 204 4.39 24.29 14.30
CA LEU A 204 4.92 23.03 14.86
C LEU A 204 6.44 22.96 14.87
N PHE A 205 7.09 23.38 13.77
CA PHE A 205 8.51 23.11 13.54
C PHE A 205 9.35 24.41 13.51
N GLY A 206 8.69 25.56 13.59
CA GLY A 206 9.34 26.85 13.53
C GLY A 206 9.89 27.19 12.11
N ARG A 207 10.51 28.38 12.00
CA ARG A 207 11.01 28.89 10.70
C ARG A 207 12.25 28.16 10.17
N LYS A 208 13.01 27.47 11.02
CA LYS A 208 14.25 26.77 10.66
C LYS A 208 14.09 25.26 10.59
N GLY A 209 12.87 24.72 10.78
CA GLY A 209 12.61 23.30 10.75
C GLY A 209 12.84 22.70 9.36
N LYS A 210 13.45 21.52 9.30
CA LYS A 210 13.60 20.72 8.08
C LYS A 210 12.34 19.92 7.74
N GLU A 211 11.37 19.91 8.65
CA GLU A 211 10.14 19.14 8.56
C GLU A 211 8.97 20.03 8.11
N THR A 212 7.98 19.45 7.45
CA THR A 212 6.76 20.13 7.00
C THR A 212 5.53 19.46 7.60
N ALA A 213 4.54 20.27 7.99
CA ALA A 213 3.21 19.83 8.36
C ALA A 213 2.33 19.78 7.10
N ASN A 214 2.45 18.67 6.34
CA ASN A 214 1.68 18.53 5.11
C ASN A 214 0.20 18.33 5.43
N LEU A 215 -0.63 19.29 5.05
CA LEU A 215 -2.07 19.27 5.25
C LEU A 215 -2.81 19.26 3.91
N GLY A 216 -3.96 18.61 3.90
CA GLY A 216 -4.82 18.56 2.73
C GLY A 216 -6.10 17.78 3.02
N ARG A 217 -7.14 18.10 2.25
CA ARG A 217 -8.50 17.61 2.41
C ARG A 217 -8.66 16.08 2.47
N VAL A 218 -7.79 15.34 1.80
CA VAL A 218 -7.80 13.85 1.81
C VAL A 218 -6.74 13.30 2.76
N GLN A 219 -5.54 13.89 2.72
CA GLN A 219 -4.38 13.38 3.47
C GLN A 219 -4.57 13.52 4.98
N THR A 220 -5.10 14.65 5.44
CA THR A 220 -5.25 14.91 6.88
C THR A 220 -6.31 14.03 7.54
N PRO A 221 -7.54 13.89 7.01
CA PRO A 221 -8.52 12.96 7.56
C PRO A 221 -8.05 11.50 7.50
N THR A 222 -7.35 11.10 6.44
CA THR A 222 -6.76 9.75 6.36
C THR A 222 -5.75 9.52 7.50
N LEU A 223 -4.93 10.53 7.81
CA LEU A 223 -3.99 10.45 8.92
C LEU A 223 -4.70 10.43 10.28
N ALA A 224 -5.79 11.19 10.42
CA ALA A 224 -6.61 11.21 11.63
C ALA A 224 -7.21 9.83 11.95
N LEU A 225 -7.74 9.11 10.96
CA LEU A 225 -8.24 7.73 11.14
C LEU A 225 -7.19 6.79 11.76
N LEU A 226 -5.94 6.91 11.30
CA LEU A 226 -4.84 6.08 11.84
C LEU A 226 -4.45 6.50 13.26
N VAL A 227 -4.41 7.81 13.54
CA VAL A 227 -4.09 8.34 14.85
C VAL A 227 -5.17 8.01 15.88
N GLU A 228 -6.45 8.13 15.52
CA GLU A 228 -7.60 7.74 16.37
C GLU A 228 -7.55 6.24 16.69
N ARG A 229 -7.24 5.39 15.70
CA ARG A 229 -7.07 3.96 15.90
C ARG A 229 -5.93 3.66 16.88
N GLU A 230 -4.80 4.32 16.74
CA GLU A 230 -3.66 4.12 17.65
C GLU A 230 -3.96 4.64 19.05
N LYS A 231 -4.66 5.78 19.18
CA LYS A 231 -5.16 6.27 20.49
C LYS A 231 -6.09 5.24 21.15
N ALA A 232 -7.01 4.64 20.37
CA ALA A 232 -7.90 3.60 20.87
C ALA A 232 -7.14 2.34 21.33
N ILE A 233 -6.08 1.94 20.61
CA ILE A 233 -5.20 0.82 20.99
C ILE A 233 -4.46 1.13 22.30
N LEU A 234 -3.88 2.34 22.40
CA LEU A 234 -3.12 2.76 23.59
C LEU A 234 -4.01 2.95 24.85
N ALA A 235 -5.27 3.32 24.65
CA ALA A 235 -6.25 3.47 25.74
C ALA A 235 -6.97 2.16 26.08
N PHE A 236 -6.74 1.08 25.33
CA PHE A 236 -7.46 -0.17 25.52
C PHE A 236 -7.01 -0.88 26.80
N ILE A 237 -8.00 -1.27 27.61
CA ILE A 237 -7.80 -2.07 28.82
C ILE A 237 -8.30 -3.48 28.53
N SER A 238 -7.39 -4.45 28.55
CA SER A 238 -7.71 -5.85 28.34
C SER A 238 -8.49 -6.41 29.53
N ARG A 239 -9.56 -7.14 29.27
CA ARG A 239 -10.41 -7.82 30.24
C ARG A 239 -10.33 -9.33 30.06
N ASP A 240 -10.22 -10.06 31.16
CA ASP A 240 -10.31 -11.53 31.12
C ASP A 240 -11.74 -11.99 30.86
N TYR A 241 -11.91 -13.03 30.07
CA TYR A 241 -13.17 -13.71 29.82
C TYR A 241 -12.94 -15.20 29.61
N TRP A 242 -14.01 -15.98 29.75
CA TRP A 242 -13.99 -17.41 29.61
C TRP A 242 -14.99 -17.84 28.55
N ILE A 243 -14.63 -18.90 27.78
CA ILE A 243 -15.49 -19.61 26.85
C ILE A 243 -15.62 -21.04 27.37
N VAL A 244 -16.85 -21.53 27.50
CA VAL A 244 -17.14 -22.90 27.88
C VAL A 244 -17.45 -23.71 26.62
N LYS A 245 -16.66 -24.77 26.36
CA LYS A 245 -16.83 -25.68 25.22
C LYS A 245 -17.32 -27.04 25.73
N GLY A 246 -18.44 -27.53 25.18
CA GLY A 246 -18.94 -28.86 25.43
C GLY A 246 -18.59 -29.81 24.29
N VAL A 247 -18.12 -31.02 24.62
CA VAL A 247 -17.92 -32.11 23.66
C VAL A 247 -19.06 -33.10 23.89
N PHE A 248 -19.88 -33.28 22.88
CA PHE A 248 -21.08 -34.08 22.88
C PHE A 248 -20.92 -35.32 22.01
N GLU A 249 -21.35 -36.47 22.51
CA GLU A 249 -21.34 -37.74 21.78
C GLU A 249 -22.75 -38.13 21.35
N VAL A 250 -22.89 -38.46 20.10
CA VAL A 250 -24.09 -39.03 19.49
C VAL A 250 -23.67 -40.21 18.58
N SER A 251 -24.22 -41.42 18.80
CA SER A 251 -23.94 -42.60 17.97
C SER A 251 -22.46 -42.91 17.76
N ALA A 252 -21.62 -42.76 18.81
CA ALA A 252 -20.18 -42.94 18.82
C ALA A 252 -19.35 -41.89 18.03
N GLU A 253 -19.97 -40.88 17.48
CA GLU A 253 -19.29 -39.69 16.93
C GLU A 253 -19.41 -38.52 17.89
N THR A 254 -18.45 -37.60 17.83
CA THR A 254 -18.43 -36.42 18.70
C THR A 254 -18.51 -35.12 17.91
N TYR A 255 -19.12 -34.09 18.54
CA TYR A 255 -19.10 -32.71 18.04
C TYR A 255 -18.89 -31.74 19.19
N GLU A 256 -18.37 -30.54 18.86
CA GLU A 256 -18.15 -29.48 19.85
C GLU A 256 -19.23 -28.43 19.76
N GLY A 257 -19.62 -27.87 20.91
CA GLY A 257 -20.52 -26.74 21.01
C GLY A 257 -19.98 -25.68 21.97
N ILE A 258 -20.23 -24.43 21.67
CA ILE A 258 -19.89 -23.28 22.53
C ILE A 258 -21.10 -22.89 23.34
N TRP A 259 -20.92 -22.75 24.65
CA TRP A 259 -21.96 -22.24 25.53
C TRP A 259 -22.36 -20.82 25.16
N ILE A 260 -23.64 -20.53 25.16
CA ILE A 260 -24.18 -19.20 24.90
C ILE A 260 -25.20 -18.82 25.96
N GLN A 261 -25.17 -17.55 26.35
CA GLN A 261 -26.22 -17.00 27.18
C GLN A 261 -27.53 -16.91 26.37
N GLU A 262 -28.53 -17.67 26.74
CA GLU A 262 -29.87 -17.60 26.13
C GLU A 262 -30.51 -16.24 26.46
N HIS A 263 -31.19 -15.61 25.49
CA HIS A 263 -31.74 -14.25 25.60
C HIS A 263 -30.72 -13.11 25.80
N PHE A 264 -29.45 -13.30 25.37
CA PHE A 264 -28.43 -12.29 25.44
C PHE A 264 -28.83 -10.98 24.71
N LYS A 265 -28.70 -9.86 25.41
CA LYS A 265 -28.87 -8.51 24.84
C LYS A 265 -27.55 -7.78 24.87
N LYS A 266 -27.00 -7.51 23.70
CA LYS A 266 -25.72 -6.81 23.57
C LYS A 266 -25.79 -5.40 24.16
N LYS A 267 -24.82 -5.04 24.99
CA LYS A 267 -24.66 -3.68 25.54
C LYS A 267 -24.23 -2.73 24.43
N PRO A 268 -24.94 -1.60 24.21
CA PRO A 268 -24.51 -0.60 23.25
C PRO A 268 -23.11 -0.09 23.59
N GLY A 269 -22.25 0.05 22.56
CA GLY A 269 -20.91 0.61 22.72
C GLY A 269 -19.82 -0.35 23.20
N ASP A 270 -20.13 -1.57 23.64
CA ASP A 270 -19.14 -2.59 23.98
C ASP A 270 -19.02 -3.64 22.85
N PRO A 271 -17.96 -3.61 22.01
CA PRO A 271 -17.77 -4.59 20.96
C PRO A 271 -17.46 -5.99 21.50
N ASP A 272 -16.95 -6.08 22.74
CA ASP A 272 -16.53 -7.32 23.39
C ASP A 272 -17.69 -8.03 24.10
N ASP A 273 -18.84 -7.37 24.26
CA ASP A 273 -20.02 -7.96 24.85
C ASP A 273 -20.70 -8.93 23.89
N ARG A 274 -20.53 -10.24 24.14
CA ARG A 274 -20.96 -11.34 23.27
C ARG A 274 -21.61 -12.44 24.07
N ALA A 275 -22.58 -13.13 23.47
CA ALA A 275 -23.33 -14.19 24.10
C ALA A 275 -22.48 -15.40 24.57
N ASP A 276 -21.34 -15.62 23.94
CA ASP A 276 -20.41 -16.71 24.18
C ASP A 276 -19.28 -16.38 25.17
N ARG A 277 -19.28 -15.16 25.76
CA ARG A 277 -18.25 -14.73 26.71
C ARG A 277 -18.81 -14.64 28.14
N ILE A 278 -18.09 -15.28 29.04
CA ILE A 278 -18.38 -15.27 30.47
C ILE A 278 -17.32 -14.42 31.16
N TRP A 279 -17.74 -13.40 31.90
CA TRP A 279 -16.83 -12.43 32.55
C TRP A 279 -16.41 -12.84 33.97
N SER A 280 -16.98 -13.91 34.53
CA SER A 280 -16.70 -14.46 35.86
C SER A 280 -16.16 -15.89 35.73
N LYS A 281 -14.97 -16.14 36.25
CA LYS A 281 -14.38 -17.49 36.29
C LYS A 281 -15.25 -18.44 37.10
N THR A 282 -15.77 -18.01 38.27
CA THR A 282 -16.64 -18.82 39.11
C THR A 282 -17.90 -19.28 38.38
N THR A 283 -18.57 -18.36 37.67
CA THR A 283 -19.75 -18.71 36.85
C THR A 283 -19.41 -19.71 35.75
N ALA A 284 -18.26 -19.56 35.12
CA ALA A 284 -17.79 -20.50 34.09
C ALA A 284 -17.49 -21.90 34.68
N ASP A 285 -16.82 -21.97 35.84
CA ASP A 285 -16.53 -23.21 36.56
C ASP A 285 -17.83 -23.93 37.01
N GLU A 286 -18.85 -23.19 37.47
CA GLU A 286 -20.16 -23.70 37.80
C GLU A 286 -20.87 -24.35 36.60
N ILE A 287 -20.82 -23.72 35.42
CA ILE A 287 -21.40 -24.26 34.19
C ILE A 287 -20.67 -25.57 33.81
N VAL A 288 -19.36 -25.61 33.90
CA VAL A 288 -18.56 -26.82 33.63
C VAL A 288 -18.99 -27.95 34.58
N ALA A 289 -19.09 -27.68 35.88
CA ALA A 289 -19.45 -28.67 36.90
C ALA A 289 -20.86 -29.28 36.71
N ARG A 290 -21.85 -28.43 36.39
CA ARG A 290 -23.24 -28.91 36.21
C ARG A 290 -23.52 -29.58 34.87
N CYS A 291 -22.68 -29.33 33.82
CA CYS A 291 -22.87 -29.91 32.49
C CYS A 291 -22.08 -31.20 32.26
N THR A 292 -20.92 -31.38 32.89
CA THR A 292 -20.03 -32.53 32.64
C THR A 292 -20.72 -33.86 32.97
N GLY A 293 -20.69 -34.83 32.05
CA GLY A 293 -21.26 -36.17 32.21
C GLY A 293 -22.80 -36.23 32.22
N LYS A 294 -23.46 -35.11 31.92
CA LYS A 294 -24.94 -35.07 31.93
C LYS A 294 -25.50 -35.38 30.54
N PRO A 295 -26.74 -35.93 30.50
CA PRO A 295 -27.45 -36.13 29.26
C PRO A 295 -27.80 -34.77 28.64
N ALA A 296 -27.81 -34.73 27.30
CA ALA A 296 -28.16 -33.55 26.55
C ALA A 296 -29.25 -33.83 25.51
N VAL A 297 -29.92 -32.78 25.07
CA VAL A 297 -30.87 -32.82 23.97
C VAL A 297 -30.44 -31.82 22.92
N ALA A 298 -30.39 -32.23 21.65
CA ALA A 298 -30.02 -31.32 20.57
C ALA A 298 -31.11 -31.22 19.50
N ILE A 299 -31.19 -30.04 18.91
CA ILE A 299 -32.14 -29.71 17.83
C ILE A 299 -31.33 -29.01 16.71
N ASP A 300 -31.49 -29.50 15.49
CA ASP A 300 -30.90 -28.95 14.29
C ASP A 300 -31.85 -28.02 13.56
N LYS A 301 -31.36 -26.82 13.18
CA LYS A 301 -32.01 -25.95 12.22
C LYS A 301 -31.11 -25.87 10.97
N ALA A 302 -31.57 -26.44 9.87
CA ALA A 302 -30.88 -26.40 8.61
C ALA A 302 -31.46 -25.33 7.69
N LYS A 303 -30.58 -24.60 6.98
CA LYS A 303 -30.98 -23.60 5.99
C LYS A 303 -29.99 -23.63 4.85
N GLU A 304 -30.51 -23.57 3.62
CA GLU A 304 -29.67 -23.32 2.46
C GLU A 304 -29.54 -21.81 2.21
N THR A 305 -28.34 -21.39 1.92
CA THR A 305 -28.03 -20.01 1.57
C THR A 305 -27.31 -19.95 0.22
N LYS A 306 -27.72 -19.00 -0.63
CA LYS A 306 -27.08 -18.73 -1.91
C LYS A 306 -26.10 -17.58 -1.75
N GLU A 307 -24.83 -17.83 -2.08
CA GLU A 307 -23.80 -16.81 -2.14
C GLU A 307 -23.61 -16.38 -3.60
N ALA A 308 -24.02 -15.15 -3.92
CA ALA A 308 -23.93 -14.61 -5.26
C ALA A 308 -22.47 -14.50 -5.72
N PRO A 309 -22.20 -14.67 -7.03
CA PRO A 309 -20.88 -14.42 -7.59
C PRO A 309 -20.40 -12.99 -7.28
N PRO A 310 -19.11 -12.79 -7.12
CA PRO A 310 -18.57 -11.45 -6.88
C PRO A 310 -18.73 -10.54 -8.10
N THR A 311 -18.80 -9.22 -7.89
CA THR A 311 -18.68 -8.24 -8.96
C THR A 311 -17.24 -8.20 -9.50
N LEU A 312 -17.02 -7.56 -10.64
CA LEU A 312 -15.68 -7.33 -11.20
C LEU A 312 -14.84 -6.42 -10.28
N PHE A 313 -13.56 -6.26 -10.58
CA PHE A 313 -12.69 -5.39 -9.82
C PHE A 313 -12.75 -3.94 -10.28
N ASP A 314 -12.91 -3.03 -9.31
CA ASP A 314 -12.34 -1.69 -9.35
C ASP A 314 -10.90 -1.73 -8.80
N LEU A 315 -10.17 -0.60 -8.87
CA LEU A 315 -8.80 -0.55 -8.37
C LEU A 315 -8.72 -0.80 -6.85
N THR A 316 -9.60 -0.19 -6.07
CA THR A 316 -9.59 -0.30 -4.61
C THR A 316 -9.80 -1.74 -4.15
N THR A 317 -10.80 -2.42 -4.73
CA THR A 317 -11.09 -3.82 -4.40
C THR A 317 -9.94 -4.75 -4.83
N LEU A 318 -9.32 -4.49 -6.00
CA LEU A 318 -8.16 -5.25 -6.46
C LEU A 318 -6.95 -5.06 -5.51
N GLN A 319 -6.70 -3.83 -5.06
CA GLN A 319 -5.63 -3.54 -4.10
C GLN A 319 -5.87 -4.23 -2.75
N ARG A 320 -7.11 -4.19 -2.24
CA ARG A 320 -7.52 -4.86 -0.99
C ARG A 320 -7.32 -6.38 -1.08
N GLU A 321 -7.77 -6.99 -2.16
CA GLU A 321 -7.65 -8.44 -2.35
C GLU A 321 -6.20 -8.87 -2.57
N SER A 322 -5.40 -8.09 -3.31
CA SER A 322 -3.97 -8.33 -3.49
C SER A 322 -3.18 -8.20 -2.17
N ASN A 323 -3.55 -7.25 -1.31
CA ASN A 323 -2.95 -7.13 0.02
C ASN A 323 -3.34 -8.32 0.92
N ARG A 324 -4.63 -8.71 0.93
CA ARG A 324 -5.13 -9.82 1.73
C ARG A 324 -4.45 -11.15 1.35
N ARG A 325 -4.40 -11.48 0.05
CA ARG A 325 -3.87 -12.77 -0.44
C ARG A 325 -2.34 -12.81 -0.49
N PHE A 326 -1.72 -11.73 -0.96
CA PHE A 326 -0.29 -11.74 -1.32
C PHE A 326 0.56 -10.80 -0.46
N GLY A 327 -0.04 -10.01 0.44
CA GLY A 327 0.67 -8.99 1.21
C GLY A 327 1.21 -7.82 0.38
N LEU A 328 0.70 -7.62 -0.85
CA LEU A 328 1.13 -6.52 -1.71
C LEU A 328 0.61 -5.18 -1.17
N SER A 329 1.46 -4.15 -1.20
CA SER A 329 0.99 -2.79 -0.91
C SER A 329 0.06 -2.27 -2.01
N ALA A 330 -0.76 -1.28 -1.69
CA ALA A 330 -1.64 -0.62 -2.64
C ALA A 330 -0.85 -0.07 -3.85
N ARG A 331 0.33 0.52 -3.60
CA ARG A 331 1.23 1.02 -4.65
C ARG A 331 1.78 -0.11 -5.52
N SER A 332 2.24 -1.21 -4.93
CA SER A 332 2.78 -2.35 -5.69
C SER A 332 1.73 -2.95 -6.60
N THR A 333 0.48 -3.08 -6.12
CA THR A 333 -0.64 -3.56 -6.92
C THR A 333 -0.95 -2.60 -8.08
N LEU A 334 -1.03 -1.28 -7.82
CA LEU A 334 -1.26 -0.29 -8.87
C LEU A 334 -0.14 -0.32 -9.93
N SER A 335 1.13 -0.36 -9.51
CA SER A 335 2.26 -0.42 -10.44
C SER A 335 2.22 -1.66 -11.33
N ALA A 336 1.92 -2.83 -10.76
CA ALA A 336 1.78 -4.08 -11.52
C ALA A 336 0.60 -4.00 -12.50
N THR A 337 -0.56 -3.52 -12.05
CA THR A 337 -1.75 -3.40 -12.90
C THR A 337 -1.53 -2.39 -14.02
N GLN A 338 -0.83 -1.28 -13.75
CA GLN A 338 -0.48 -0.29 -14.76
C GLN A 338 0.48 -0.85 -15.81
N SER A 339 1.49 -1.63 -15.40
CA SER A 339 2.36 -2.36 -16.34
C SER A 339 1.59 -3.36 -17.20
N LEU A 340 0.65 -4.12 -16.60
CA LEU A 340 -0.21 -5.06 -17.33
C LEU A 340 -1.09 -4.34 -18.37
N TYR A 341 -1.55 -3.13 -18.08
CA TYR A 341 -2.30 -2.28 -19.02
C TYR A 341 -1.39 -1.63 -20.08
N GLU A 342 -0.32 -0.93 -19.67
CA GLU A 342 0.47 -0.09 -20.58
C GLU A 342 1.47 -0.88 -21.43
N LYS A 343 2.23 -1.77 -20.78
CA LYS A 343 3.30 -2.53 -21.41
C LYS A 343 2.79 -3.82 -22.07
N HIS A 344 2.04 -4.61 -21.30
CA HIS A 344 1.60 -5.94 -21.73
C HIS A 344 0.26 -5.93 -22.48
N LYS A 345 -0.56 -4.89 -22.32
CA LYS A 345 -1.87 -4.73 -22.96
C LYS A 345 -2.90 -5.84 -22.64
N VAL A 346 -2.70 -6.53 -21.52
CA VAL A 346 -3.51 -7.71 -21.12
C VAL A 346 -4.64 -7.40 -20.16
N LEU A 347 -4.68 -6.19 -19.59
CA LEU A 347 -5.78 -5.69 -18.74
C LEU A 347 -6.33 -4.38 -19.29
N THR A 348 -7.57 -4.04 -18.91
CA THR A 348 -8.20 -2.73 -19.14
C THR A 348 -7.58 -1.68 -18.23
N TYR A 349 -7.96 -0.42 -18.40
CA TYR A 349 -7.40 0.71 -17.62
C TYR A 349 -7.60 0.52 -16.11
N PRO A 350 -6.53 0.59 -15.29
CA PRO A 350 -6.61 0.18 -13.91
C PRO A 350 -7.18 1.21 -12.94
N ARG A 351 -7.22 2.50 -13.29
CA ARG A 351 -7.67 3.56 -12.38
C ARG A 351 -9.15 3.81 -12.55
N THR A 352 -9.96 2.88 -12.09
CA THR A 352 -11.42 2.92 -12.15
C THR A 352 -12.04 2.68 -10.78
N ASP A 353 -13.18 3.29 -10.53
CA ASP A 353 -14.08 3.07 -9.38
C ASP A 353 -15.25 2.13 -9.75
N SER A 354 -15.44 1.86 -11.03
CA SER A 354 -16.52 1.00 -11.50
C SER A 354 -16.20 -0.48 -11.36
N LYS A 355 -17.21 -1.25 -10.95
CA LYS A 355 -17.25 -2.72 -10.92
C LYS A 355 -18.14 -3.30 -12.03
N CYS A 356 -18.58 -2.43 -12.94
CA CYS A 356 -19.49 -2.76 -14.04
C CYS A 356 -18.80 -2.59 -15.39
N LEU A 357 -19.39 -3.24 -16.39
CA LEU A 357 -19.06 -3.12 -17.83
C LEU A 357 -20.14 -2.33 -18.53
N PRO A 358 -19.82 -1.70 -19.68
CA PRO A 358 -20.80 -1.08 -20.54
C PRO A 358 -21.85 -2.09 -21.07
N GLU A 359 -23.06 -1.62 -21.33
CA GLU A 359 -24.16 -2.44 -21.83
C GLU A 359 -23.91 -3.02 -23.23
N ASP A 360 -22.95 -2.47 -23.99
CA ASP A 360 -22.52 -2.94 -25.31
C ASP A 360 -21.38 -4.00 -25.27
N TYR A 361 -20.92 -4.42 -24.03
CA TYR A 361 -19.79 -5.34 -23.86
C TYR A 361 -20.09 -6.85 -23.85
N PRO A 362 -21.34 -7.38 -23.91
CA PRO A 362 -21.59 -8.82 -23.88
C PRO A 362 -20.84 -9.62 -24.95
N ALA A 363 -20.78 -9.09 -26.19
CA ALA A 363 -20.05 -9.73 -27.29
C ALA A 363 -18.54 -9.76 -27.04
N GLU A 364 -17.99 -8.68 -26.45
CA GLU A 364 -16.59 -8.58 -26.08
C GLU A 364 -16.23 -9.54 -24.92
N VAL A 365 -17.12 -9.71 -23.94
CA VAL A 365 -16.96 -10.72 -22.87
C VAL A 365 -16.88 -12.12 -23.46
N SER A 366 -17.77 -12.47 -24.41
CA SER A 366 -17.75 -13.78 -25.07
C SER A 366 -16.46 -13.99 -25.87
N ARG A 367 -15.94 -12.95 -26.55
CA ARG A 367 -14.65 -12.97 -27.24
C ARG A 367 -13.49 -13.21 -26.28
N ILE A 368 -13.47 -12.50 -25.14
CA ILE A 368 -12.44 -12.64 -24.12
C ILE A 368 -12.46 -14.05 -23.54
N LEU A 369 -13.65 -14.59 -23.18
CA LEU A 369 -13.77 -15.97 -22.67
C LEU A 369 -13.20 -16.98 -23.68
N GLY A 370 -13.49 -16.81 -24.97
CA GLY A 370 -12.97 -17.68 -26.04
C GLY A 370 -11.44 -17.59 -26.23
N SER A 371 -10.81 -16.49 -25.83
CA SER A 371 -9.36 -16.27 -25.97
C SER A 371 -8.54 -16.77 -24.77
N LEU A 372 -9.17 -17.06 -23.62
CA LEU A 372 -8.49 -17.52 -22.42
C LEU A 372 -7.98 -18.96 -22.58
N GLY A 373 -6.67 -19.13 -22.55
CA GLY A 373 -5.99 -20.42 -22.69
C GLY A 373 -5.44 -20.98 -21.37
N GLY A 374 -4.70 -22.10 -21.48
CA GLY A 374 -4.01 -22.72 -20.36
C GLY A 374 -4.94 -23.14 -19.22
N ILE A 375 -4.56 -22.80 -17.98
CA ILE A 375 -5.32 -23.18 -16.76
C ILE A 375 -6.72 -22.56 -16.68
N TYR A 376 -7.00 -21.53 -17.45
CA TYR A 376 -8.31 -20.84 -17.45
C TYR A 376 -9.29 -21.43 -18.46
N ALA A 377 -8.80 -22.11 -19.52
CA ALA A 377 -9.62 -22.61 -20.62
C ALA A 377 -10.78 -23.52 -20.18
N PRO A 378 -10.62 -24.47 -19.24
CA PRO A 378 -11.73 -25.35 -18.82
C PRO A 378 -12.88 -24.57 -18.18
N LEU A 379 -12.57 -23.53 -17.38
CA LEU A 379 -13.58 -22.68 -16.74
C LEU A 379 -14.24 -21.74 -17.76
N ALA A 380 -13.46 -21.15 -18.64
CA ALA A 380 -13.96 -20.27 -19.69
C ALA A 380 -14.91 -21.00 -20.66
N GLN A 381 -14.56 -22.23 -21.08
CA GLN A 381 -15.39 -23.08 -21.92
C GLN A 381 -16.71 -23.46 -21.23
N ARG A 382 -16.66 -23.75 -19.93
CA ARG A 382 -17.87 -24.12 -19.17
C ARG A 382 -18.83 -22.93 -18.99
N ILE A 383 -18.31 -21.71 -18.85
CA ILE A 383 -19.11 -20.48 -18.83
C ILE A 383 -19.74 -20.29 -20.22
N GLY A 384 -19.02 -20.54 -21.31
CA GLY A 384 -19.48 -20.44 -22.68
C GLY A 384 -20.05 -19.05 -23.01
N ASN A 385 -21.29 -19.02 -23.53
CA ASN A 385 -22.05 -17.79 -23.65
C ASN A 385 -22.81 -17.52 -22.34
N PRO A 386 -22.46 -16.46 -21.59
CA PRO A 386 -23.13 -16.16 -20.34
C PRO A 386 -24.64 -16.00 -20.55
N SER A 387 -25.45 -16.63 -19.69
CA SER A 387 -26.90 -16.52 -19.75
C SER A 387 -27.37 -15.08 -19.48
N ARG A 388 -28.63 -14.75 -19.89
CA ARG A 388 -29.24 -13.45 -19.60
C ARG A 388 -29.22 -13.08 -18.10
N ALA A 389 -29.32 -14.07 -17.21
CA ALA A 389 -29.23 -13.86 -15.76
C ALA A 389 -27.79 -13.51 -15.32
N GLN A 390 -26.78 -14.08 -15.98
CA GLN A 390 -25.38 -13.75 -15.75
C GLN A 390 -24.98 -12.41 -16.38
N MET A 391 -25.72 -11.95 -17.41
CA MET A 391 -25.58 -10.63 -18.04
C MET A 391 -26.48 -9.57 -17.39
N ALA A 392 -26.88 -9.74 -16.13
CA ALA A 392 -27.77 -8.82 -15.43
C ALA A 392 -27.09 -7.45 -15.16
N LYS A 393 -27.89 -6.43 -14.84
CA LYS A 393 -27.45 -5.08 -14.40
C LYS A 393 -26.41 -5.06 -13.27
N ARG A 394 -26.18 -6.20 -12.62
CA ARG A 394 -25.09 -6.38 -11.68
C ARG A 394 -23.71 -6.21 -12.30
N ILE A 395 -23.54 -6.60 -13.58
CA ILE A 395 -22.27 -6.53 -14.31
C ILE A 395 -22.34 -5.49 -15.44
N PHE A 396 -23.45 -5.37 -16.17
CA PHE A 396 -23.62 -4.44 -17.28
C PHE A 396 -24.56 -3.31 -16.90
N ASP A 397 -23.99 -2.14 -16.58
CA ASP A 397 -24.80 -0.99 -16.13
C ASP A 397 -24.04 0.31 -16.41
N ASN A 398 -24.41 1.03 -17.47
CA ASN A 398 -23.81 2.30 -17.84
C ASN A 398 -23.94 3.38 -16.74
N THR A 399 -25.00 3.30 -15.89
CA THR A 399 -25.22 4.29 -14.82
C THR A 399 -24.18 4.20 -13.70
N LYS A 400 -23.49 3.06 -13.59
CA LYS A 400 -22.42 2.80 -12.60
C LYS A 400 -21.01 2.93 -13.18
N ILE A 401 -20.90 3.51 -14.36
CA ILE A 401 -19.61 3.80 -15.01
C ILE A 401 -19.45 5.32 -15.04
N SER A 402 -18.45 5.81 -14.31
CA SER A 402 -18.06 7.22 -14.35
C SER A 402 -17.20 7.48 -15.60
N ASP A 403 -15.89 7.38 -15.44
CA ASP A 403 -14.90 7.65 -16.49
C ASP A 403 -14.44 6.36 -17.19
N HIS A 404 -14.36 5.27 -16.42
CA HIS A 404 -13.84 3.97 -16.86
C HIS A 404 -14.64 2.83 -16.26
N PHE A 405 -14.80 1.76 -17.04
CA PHE A 405 -15.41 0.51 -16.60
C PHE A 405 -14.41 -0.38 -15.82
N ALA A 406 -14.89 -1.50 -15.30
CA ALA A 406 -14.16 -2.43 -14.44
C ALA A 406 -12.85 -2.95 -15.06
N ILE A 407 -11.93 -3.39 -14.19
CA ILE A 407 -10.66 -4.03 -14.57
C ILE A 407 -10.94 -5.47 -14.99
N ILE A 408 -10.73 -5.78 -16.27
CA ILE A 408 -10.92 -7.11 -16.88
C ILE A 408 -9.72 -7.46 -17.78
N PRO A 409 -9.51 -8.76 -18.12
CA PRO A 409 -8.56 -9.13 -19.15
C PRO A 409 -9.04 -8.62 -20.52
N THR A 410 -8.10 -8.33 -21.44
CA THR A 410 -8.40 -7.87 -22.80
C THR A 410 -8.54 -9.03 -23.80
N GLY A 411 -8.18 -10.24 -23.38
CA GLY A 411 -8.07 -11.40 -24.27
C GLY A 411 -6.70 -11.56 -24.95
N GLU A 412 -5.81 -10.56 -24.79
CA GLU A 412 -4.42 -10.70 -25.22
C GLU A 412 -3.66 -11.62 -24.25
N LEU A 413 -2.76 -12.43 -24.79
CA LEU A 413 -1.95 -13.35 -23.98
C LEU A 413 -0.71 -12.63 -23.42
N PRO A 414 -0.44 -12.76 -22.10
CA PRO A 414 0.71 -12.12 -21.51
C PRO A 414 2.04 -12.73 -21.97
N LYS A 415 3.04 -11.88 -22.23
CA LYS A 415 4.42 -12.29 -22.54
C LYS A 415 5.33 -11.93 -21.38
N ALA A 416 6.05 -12.91 -20.81
CA ALA A 416 7.09 -12.73 -19.80
C ALA A 416 6.73 -11.76 -18.64
N LEU A 417 5.74 -12.13 -17.81
CA LEU A 417 5.34 -11.39 -16.62
C LEU A 417 6.33 -11.59 -15.46
N THR A 418 6.51 -10.56 -14.64
CA THR A 418 7.17 -10.71 -13.33
C THR A 418 6.28 -11.50 -12.38
N ALA A 419 6.85 -12.04 -11.28
CA ALA A 419 6.07 -12.80 -10.30
C ALA A 419 4.92 -11.99 -9.67
N VAL A 420 5.07 -10.68 -9.51
CA VAL A 420 4.01 -9.80 -8.99
C VAL A 420 2.94 -9.56 -10.05
N GLU A 421 3.32 -9.26 -11.29
CA GLU A 421 2.39 -9.09 -12.40
C GLU A 421 1.58 -10.37 -12.66
N GLN A 422 2.22 -11.55 -12.58
CA GLN A 422 1.54 -12.84 -12.73
C GLN A 422 0.45 -13.04 -11.66
N LYS A 423 0.76 -12.75 -10.38
CA LYS A 423 -0.22 -12.86 -9.28
C LYS A 423 -1.41 -11.93 -9.48
N VAL A 424 -1.16 -10.68 -9.89
CA VAL A 424 -2.22 -9.69 -10.12
C VAL A 424 -3.06 -10.07 -11.34
N TYR A 425 -2.42 -10.50 -12.43
CA TYR A 425 -3.11 -10.96 -13.64
C TYR A 425 -4.00 -12.18 -13.36
N ASP A 426 -3.46 -13.22 -12.69
CA ASP A 426 -4.22 -14.41 -12.31
C ASP A 426 -5.44 -14.05 -11.46
N LEU A 427 -5.26 -13.15 -10.48
CA LEU A 427 -6.35 -12.69 -9.62
C LEU A 427 -7.46 -11.99 -10.42
N VAL A 428 -7.11 -11.15 -11.39
CA VAL A 428 -8.09 -10.46 -12.25
C VAL A 428 -8.81 -11.43 -13.16
N VAL A 429 -8.10 -12.37 -13.80
CA VAL A 429 -8.71 -13.38 -14.67
C VAL A 429 -9.67 -14.29 -13.88
N ARG A 430 -9.25 -14.79 -12.70
CA ARG A 430 -10.12 -15.62 -11.83
C ARG A 430 -11.37 -14.85 -11.38
N ARG A 431 -11.21 -13.58 -11.03
CA ARG A 431 -12.36 -12.72 -10.67
C ARG A 431 -13.31 -12.49 -11.83
N PHE A 432 -12.77 -12.28 -13.03
CA PHE A 432 -13.55 -12.14 -14.25
C PHE A 432 -14.36 -13.43 -14.52
N LEU A 433 -13.74 -14.60 -14.46
CA LEU A 433 -14.43 -15.89 -14.62
C LEU A 433 -15.51 -16.07 -13.55
N ALA A 434 -15.15 -15.87 -12.27
CA ALA A 434 -16.08 -16.00 -11.13
C ALA A 434 -17.33 -15.14 -11.31
N ALA A 435 -17.20 -13.92 -11.85
CA ALA A 435 -18.32 -13.00 -12.01
C ALA A 435 -19.43 -13.53 -12.95
N PHE A 436 -19.08 -14.44 -13.88
CA PHE A 436 -20.00 -15.05 -14.84
C PHE A 436 -20.39 -16.50 -14.48
N MET A 437 -19.96 -17.00 -13.31
CA MET A 437 -20.35 -18.34 -12.83
C MET A 437 -21.62 -18.28 -11.98
N ASP A 438 -22.18 -19.46 -11.67
CA ASP A 438 -23.34 -19.60 -10.81
C ASP A 438 -23.05 -19.23 -9.36
N SER A 439 -24.11 -18.95 -8.59
CA SER A 439 -24.01 -18.77 -7.15
C SER A 439 -23.51 -20.06 -6.47
N ALA A 440 -22.71 -19.90 -5.43
CA ALA A 440 -22.40 -20.99 -4.52
C ALA A 440 -23.61 -21.27 -3.60
N ILE A 441 -23.82 -22.54 -3.25
CA ILE A 441 -24.88 -22.97 -2.35
C ILE A 441 -24.24 -23.58 -1.12
N TRP A 442 -24.59 -23.04 0.03
CA TRP A 442 -24.13 -23.49 1.34
C TRP A 442 -25.30 -24.06 2.12
N LYS A 443 -25.12 -25.21 2.72
CA LYS A 443 -26.00 -25.72 3.77
C LYS A 443 -25.42 -25.31 5.12
N ILE A 444 -26.13 -24.48 5.85
CA ILE A 444 -25.78 -24.05 7.21
C ILE A 444 -26.69 -24.82 8.15
N VAL A 445 -26.08 -25.59 9.07
CA VAL A 445 -26.80 -26.29 10.13
C VAL A 445 -26.39 -25.65 11.44
N GLU A 446 -27.36 -25.11 12.16
CA GLU A 446 -27.22 -24.61 13.52
C GLU A 446 -27.82 -25.63 14.49
N ARG A 447 -26.94 -26.29 15.27
CA ARG A 447 -27.32 -27.22 16.31
C ARG A 447 -27.36 -26.51 17.65
N THR A 448 -28.49 -26.58 18.31
CA THR A 448 -28.66 -26.10 19.68
C THR A 448 -28.69 -27.32 20.58
N THR A 449 -27.69 -27.45 21.46
CA THR A 449 -27.59 -28.57 22.43
C THR A 449 -27.87 -28.02 23.83
N ARG A 450 -28.85 -28.60 24.52
CA ARG A 450 -29.22 -28.23 25.88
C ARG A 450 -28.80 -29.29 26.88
N VAL A 451 -28.10 -28.84 27.94
CA VAL A 451 -27.72 -29.67 29.08
C VAL A 451 -28.37 -29.05 30.34
N GLY A 452 -29.53 -29.60 30.77
CA GLY A 452 -30.31 -28.91 31.79
C GLY A 452 -30.78 -27.54 31.33
N GLU A 453 -30.36 -26.50 32.06
CA GLU A 453 -30.68 -25.08 31.72
C GLU A 453 -29.62 -24.44 30.81
N ASP A 454 -28.52 -25.10 30.57
CA ASP A 454 -27.39 -24.55 29.77
C ASP A 454 -27.55 -24.87 28.30
N THR A 455 -27.26 -23.84 27.47
CA THR A 455 -27.41 -23.92 26.02
C THR A 455 -26.05 -23.80 25.34
N PHE A 456 -25.75 -24.77 24.47
CA PHE A 456 -24.57 -24.78 23.61
C PHE A 456 -24.98 -24.66 22.15
N ARG A 457 -24.20 -23.92 21.37
CA ARG A 457 -24.43 -23.76 19.93
C ARG A 457 -23.25 -24.29 19.14
N THR A 458 -23.58 -25.06 18.10
CA THR A 458 -22.62 -25.52 17.08
C THR A 458 -23.13 -25.11 15.72
N THR A 459 -22.29 -24.50 14.91
CA THR A 459 -22.62 -24.16 13.52
C THR A 459 -21.79 -25.01 12.59
N ALA A 460 -22.43 -25.69 11.62
CA ALA A 460 -21.72 -26.35 10.52
C ALA A 460 -22.06 -25.65 9.21
N ARG A 461 -21.04 -25.45 8.38
CA ARG A 461 -21.19 -24.82 7.07
C ARG A 461 -20.62 -25.76 6.00
N VAL A 462 -21.47 -26.35 5.18
CA VAL A 462 -21.09 -27.28 4.13
C VAL A 462 -21.35 -26.69 2.77
N LEU A 463 -20.36 -26.71 1.90
CA LEU A 463 -20.46 -26.25 0.51
C LEU A 463 -21.18 -27.34 -0.32
N VAL A 464 -22.45 -27.09 -0.68
CA VAL A 464 -23.26 -28.03 -1.47
C VAL A 464 -22.96 -27.88 -2.99
N LYS A 465 -22.85 -26.62 -3.46
CA LYS A 465 -22.47 -26.31 -4.84
C LYS A 465 -21.39 -25.24 -4.80
N ALA A 466 -20.21 -25.55 -5.32
CA ALA A 466 -19.08 -24.64 -5.31
C ALA A 466 -19.33 -23.35 -6.12
N GLY A 467 -20.05 -23.44 -7.24
CA GLY A 467 -20.38 -22.27 -8.06
C GLY A 467 -19.13 -21.48 -8.43
N TRP A 468 -19.17 -20.16 -8.23
CA TRP A 468 -18.08 -19.25 -8.57
C TRP A 468 -16.78 -19.51 -7.79
N HIS A 469 -16.81 -20.19 -6.64
CA HIS A 469 -15.62 -20.55 -5.89
C HIS A 469 -14.65 -21.46 -6.67
N GLU A 470 -15.15 -22.23 -7.64
CA GLU A 470 -14.31 -23.06 -8.48
C GLU A 470 -13.24 -22.27 -9.25
N ALA A 471 -13.51 -20.98 -9.55
CA ALA A 471 -12.53 -20.10 -10.20
C ALA A 471 -11.27 -19.91 -9.35
N PHE A 472 -11.36 -20.05 -8.01
CA PHE A 472 -10.26 -19.87 -7.08
C PHE A 472 -9.64 -21.19 -6.58
N GLY A 473 -10.19 -22.35 -6.98
CA GLY A 473 -9.67 -23.66 -6.62
C GLY A 473 -9.80 -24.00 -5.14
N LYS A 474 -8.88 -24.83 -4.61
CA LYS A 474 -8.87 -25.26 -3.21
C LYS A 474 -8.59 -24.17 -2.17
N GLU A 475 -8.26 -22.95 -2.60
CA GLU A 475 -8.08 -21.81 -1.69
C GLU A 475 -9.38 -21.35 -0.99
N VAL A 476 -10.47 -22.06 -1.25
CA VAL A 476 -11.81 -21.81 -0.70
C VAL A 476 -12.05 -22.56 0.61
N GLU A 477 -11.11 -23.35 1.11
CA GLU A 477 -11.20 -23.83 2.48
C GLU A 477 -11.18 -22.61 3.40
N ALA A 478 -12.39 -22.26 3.89
CA ALA A 478 -12.53 -21.20 4.90
C ALA A 478 -11.60 -21.56 6.06
N GLU A 479 -10.77 -20.59 6.49
CA GLU A 479 -10.07 -20.74 7.76
C GLU A 479 -11.11 -21.16 8.81
N PRO A 480 -10.83 -22.19 9.60
CA PRO A 480 -11.81 -22.67 10.58
C PRO A 480 -12.09 -21.54 11.57
N GLU A 481 -13.22 -20.90 11.41
CA GLU A 481 -13.72 -19.96 12.43
C GLU A 481 -14.07 -20.76 13.68
N ILE A 482 -13.69 -20.29 14.85
CA ILE A 482 -13.98 -20.91 16.14
C ILE A 482 -15.51 -21.15 16.23
N GLY A 483 -15.90 -22.40 16.42
CA GLY A 483 -17.32 -22.78 16.52
C GLY A 483 -18.00 -23.12 15.20
N ILE A 484 -17.26 -23.18 14.07
CA ILE A 484 -17.78 -23.68 12.79
C ILE A 484 -17.17 -25.06 12.51
N ALA A 485 -18.01 -26.09 12.50
CA ALA A 485 -17.62 -27.45 12.16
C ALA A 485 -17.71 -27.69 10.64
N SER A 486 -16.81 -28.50 10.10
CA SER A 486 -16.89 -28.98 8.72
C SER A 486 -17.94 -30.09 8.54
N HIS A 487 -18.24 -30.80 9.61
CA HIS A 487 -19.19 -31.90 9.65
C HIS A 487 -19.92 -31.92 11.00
N LEU A 488 -21.19 -32.28 11.00
CA LEU A 488 -21.97 -32.59 12.19
C LEU A 488 -22.54 -34.00 12.05
N PRO A 489 -22.36 -34.89 13.06
CA PRO A 489 -23.03 -36.19 13.08
C PRO A 489 -24.55 -36.04 12.99
N ALA A 490 -25.22 -36.92 12.27
CA ALA A 490 -26.67 -36.88 12.17
C ALA A 490 -27.33 -37.11 13.52
N LEU A 491 -28.35 -36.36 13.86
CA LEU A 491 -29.22 -36.67 15.00
C LEU A 491 -30.18 -37.78 14.59
N ALA A 492 -30.04 -38.96 15.16
CA ALA A 492 -30.99 -40.02 14.97
C ALA A 492 -32.13 -39.89 15.99
N ASP A 493 -33.37 -40.21 15.59
CA ASP A 493 -34.51 -40.20 16.48
C ASP A 493 -34.25 -41.15 17.66
N ASN A 494 -34.34 -40.67 18.89
CA ASN A 494 -34.19 -41.38 20.18
C ASN A 494 -32.78 -41.80 20.63
N HIS A 495 -31.66 -41.26 20.04
CA HIS A 495 -30.35 -41.47 20.66
C HIS A 495 -30.10 -40.38 21.73
N GLY A 496 -29.86 -40.85 22.98
CA GLY A 496 -29.41 -39.95 24.04
C GLY A 496 -28.04 -39.36 23.71
N ILE A 497 -27.96 -38.05 23.79
CA ILE A 497 -26.70 -37.33 23.65
C ILE A 497 -26.06 -37.28 25.05
N LEU A 498 -24.78 -37.62 25.11
CA LEU A 498 -24.02 -37.56 26.35
C LEU A 498 -22.97 -36.44 26.28
N THR A 499 -22.92 -35.60 27.27
CA THR A 499 -21.87 -34.60 27.47
C THR A 499 -20.61 -35.30 27.97
N ARG A 500 -19.67 -35.63 27.05
CA ARG A 500 -18.44 -36.34 27.38
C ARG A 500 -17.49 -35.47 28.21
N LYS A 501 -17.31 -34.25 27.80
CA LYS A 501 -16.37 -33.30 28.39
C LYS A 501 -16.87 -31.87 28.27
N VAL A 502 -16.59 -31.07 29.27
CA VAL A 502 -16.77 -29.62 29.20
C VAL A 502 -15.44 -28.96 29.54
N GLU A 503 -14.92 -28.16 28.62
CA GLU A 503 -13.63 -27.47 28.74
C GLU A 503 -13.84 -25.97 28.97
N LEU A 504 -12.94 -25.41 29.75
CA LEU A 504 -12.92 -23.99 30.04
C LEU A 504 -11.69 -23.36 29.38
N ASP A 505 -11.91 -22.48 28.40
CA ASP A 505 -10.89 -21.66 27.75
C ASP A 505 -10.89 -20.24 28.34
N GLY A 506 -9.81 -19.91 29.04
CA GLY A 506 -9.58 -18.53 29.49
C GLY A 506 -8.88 -17.72 28.40
N SER A 507 -9.39 -16.52 28.15
CA SER A 507 -8.83 -15.62 27.13
C SER A 507 -8.92 -14.16 27.58
N ARG A 508 -8.33 -13.27 26.80
CA ARG A 508 -8.35 -11.82 27.05
C ARG A 508 -8.87 -11.07 25.83
N THR A 509 -9.59 -9.98 26.09
CA THR A 509 -9.98 -9.08 25.00
C THR A 509 -8.74 -8.43 24.38
N ASN A 510 -8.79 -8.24 23.07
CA ASN A 510 -7.72 -7.64 22.29
C ASN A 510 -8.08 -6.22 21.85
N PRO A 511 -7.12 -5.31 21.77
CA PRO A 511 -7.36 -3.99 21.19
C PRO A 511 -7.80 -4.11 19.73
N PRO A 512 -8.46 -3.08 19.17
CA PRO A 512 -8.82 -3.08 17.77
C PRO A 512 -7.55 -3.24 16.91
N PRO A 513 -7.59 -4.04 15.83
CA PRO A 513 -6.42 -4.26 14.99
C PRO A 513 -5.98 -2.96 14.31
N ARG A 514 -4.66 -2.79 14.13
CA ARG A 514 -4.10 -1.69 13.35
C ARG A 514 -4.57 -1.76 11.90
N TYR A 515 -4.57 -0.60 11.24
CA TYR A 515 -4.83 -0.57 9.81
C TYR A 515 -3.66 -1.17 9.03
N ASN A 516 -3.98 -1.94 8.00
CA ASN A 516 -3.09 -2.28 6.89
C ASN A 516 -3.57 -1.58 5.61
N ASP A 517 -2.85 -1.73 4.50
CA ASP A 517 -3.26 -1.10 3.22
C ASP A 517 -4.71 -1.45 2.84
N ALA A 518 -5.13 -2.72 3.01
CA ALA A 518 -6.49 -3.15 2.64
C ALA A 518 -7.57 -2.52 3.52
N THR A 519 -7.37 -2.52 4.84
CA THR A 519 -8.35 -1.99 5.79
C THR A 519 -8.39 -0.47 5.79
N LEU A 520 -7.25 0.20 5.55
CA LEU A 520 -7.20 1.65 5.40
C LEU A 520 -7.89 2.10 4.11
N LEU A 521 -7.64 1.42 2.97
CA LEU A 521 -8.35 1.68 1.72
C LEU A 521 -9.86 1.51 1.88
N ALA A 522 -10.31 0.49 2.63
CA ALA A 522 -11.72 0.30 2.94
C ALA A 522 -12.29 1.46 3.79
N ALA A 523 -11.55 1.91 4.82
CA ALA A 523 -11.94 3.04 5.64
C ALA A 523 -12.02 4.35 4.83
N MET A 524 -11.05 4.59 3.93
CA MET A 524 -11.09 5.74 3.02
C MET A 524 -12.29 5.68 2.08
N GLU A 525 -12.61 4.51 1.51
CA GLU A 525 -13.74 4.30 0.61
C GLU A 525 -15.08 4.52 1.33
N THR A 526 -15.20 4.06 2.57
CA THR A 526 -16.45 4.13 3.34
C THR A 526 -16.51 5.29 4.33
N ALA A 527 -15.63 6.27 4.21
CA ALA A 527 -15.54 7.41 5.14
C ALA A 527 -16.85 8.23 5.23
N GLY A 528 -17.67 8.22 4.18
CA GLY A 528 -19.01 8.82 4.21
C GLY A 528 -19.94 8.23 5.27
N LYS A 529 -19.74 6.96 5.66
CA LYS A 529 -20.54 6.34 6.74
C LYS A 529 -20.23 6.87 8.14
N LEU A 530 -19.17 7.66 8.28
CA LEU A 530 -18.81 8.33 9.54
C LEU A 530 -19.50 9.69 9.68
N LEU A 531 -20.31 10.10 8.69
CA LEU A 531 -21.02 11.37 8.67
C LEU A 531 -22.46 11.17 9.17
N ASP A 532 -22.89 12.04 10.06
CA ASP A 532 -24.27 12.05 10.59
C ASP A 532 -25.28 12.65 9.60
N ASP A 533 -24.81 13.50 8.68
CA ASP A 533 -25.63 14.15 7.65
C ASP A 533 -25.81 13.23 6.44
N GLU A 534 -27.06 12.86 6.15
CA GLU A 534 -27.42 11.96 5.04
C GLU A 534 -27.02 12.52 3.67
N ALA A 535 -27.15 13.83 3.43
CA ALA A 535 -26.80 14.42 2.14
C ALA A 535 -25.30 14.40 1.91
N LEU A 536 -24.50 14.67 2.94
CA LEU A 536 -23.04 14.57 2.90
C LEU A 536 -22.59 13.12 2.78
N ALA A 537 -23.22 12.19 3.51
CA ALA A 537 -22.96 10.75 3.42
C ALA A 537 -23.23 10.23 2.00
N GLU A 538 -24.33 10.64 1.37
CA GLU A 538 -24.67 10.25 -0.02
C GLU A 538 -23.67 10.85 -1.02
N ALA A 539 -23.27 12.12 -0.89
CA ALA A 539 -22.26 12.76 -1.73
C ALA A 539 -20.88 12.05 -1.63
N MET A 540 -20.57 11.47 -0.46
CA MET A 540 -19.34 10.70 -0.22
C MET A 540 -19.46 9.21 -0.55
N LYS A 541 -20.66 8.67 -0.76
CA LYS A 541 -20.92 7.24 -0.93
C LYS A 541 -20.12 6.61 -2.10
N GLU A 542 -20.03 7.33 -3.19
CA GLU A 542 -19.33 6.86 -4.40
C GLU A 542 -17.85 7.26 -4.42
N ARG A 543 -17.44 8.26 -3.65
CA ARG A 543 -16.11 8.87 -3.76
C ARG A 543 -15.21 8.62 -2.54
N GLY A 544 -15.74 8.66 -1.33
CA GLY A 544 -14.98 8.51 -0.08
C GLY A 544 -13.87 9.57 0.08
N LEU A 545 -12.83 9.24 0.84
CA LEU A 545 -11.61 10.04 0.96
C LEU A 545 -10.67 9.74 -0.20
N GLY A 546 -10.61 10.64 -1.17
CA GLY A 546 -9.81 10.51 -2.38
C GLY A 546 -10.42 9.54 -3.40
N THR A 547 -9.98 9.65 -4.65
CA THR A 547 -10.38 8.76 -5.72
C THR A 547 -9.56 7.46 -5.68
N PRO A 548 -10.00 6.36 -6.30
CA PRO A 548 -9.22 5.14 -6.42
C PRO A 548 -7.80 5.38 -6.94
N ALA A 549 -7.64 6.30 -7.89
CA ALA A 549 -6.36 6.68 -8.46
C ALA A 549 -5.39 7.33 -7.44
N THR A 550 -5.91 8.04 -6.44
CA THR A 550 -5.11 8.87 -5.52
C THR A 550 -4.91 8.25 -4.13
N ARG A 551 -5.76 7.30 -3.70
CA ARG A 551 -5.70 6.69 -2.36
C ARG A 551 -4.34 6.04 -2.06
N ALA A 552 -3.84 5.20 -2.98
CA ALA A 552 -2.54 4.55 -2.82
C ALA A 552 -1.40 5.55 -2.72
N GLU A 553 -1.45 6.61 -3.53
CA GLU A 553 -0.45 7.68 -3.48
C GLU A 553 -0.52 8.48 -2.19
N THR A 554 -1.72 8.72 -1.64
CA THR A 554 -1.91 9.36 -0.34
C THR A 554 -1.23 8.57 0.78
N ILE A 555 -1.41 7.25 0.83
CA ILE A 555 -0.74 6.37 1.79
C ILE A 555 0.79 6.47 1.64
N GLU A 556 1.31 6.40 0.43
CA GLU A 556 2.76 6.48 0.18
C GLU A 556 3.33 7.88 0.47
N LYS A 557 2.58 8.96 0.23
CA LYS A 557 2.95 10.31 0.63
C LYS A 557 3.06 10.44 2.15
N LEU A 558 2.12 9.87 2.90
CA LEU A 558 2.18 9.85 4.37
C LEU A 558 3.41 9.08 4.88
N ILE A 559 3.77 7.96 4.24
CA ILE A 559 4.97 7.19 4.58
C ILE A 559 6.25 7.95 4.22
N SER A 560 6.33 8.51 3.01
CA SER A 560 7.51 9.26 2.54
C SER A 560 7.76 10.55 3.32
N ALA A 561 6.69 11.18 3.82
CA ALA A 561 6.74 12.35 4.71
C ALA A 561 6.96 11.97 6.19
N HIS A 562 7.19 10.70 6.49
CA HIS A 562 7.43 10.18 7.83
C HIS A 562 6.28 10.40 8.83
N TYR A 563 5.04 10.43 8.36
CA TYR A 563 3.86 10.36 9.23
C TYR A 563 3.49 8.92 9.59
N LEU A 564 3.77 8.00 8.69
CA LEU A 564 3.51 6.57 8.86
C LEU A 564 4.79 5.75 8.70
N THR A 565 4.84 4.62 9.39
CA THR A 565 5.81 3.55 9.18
C THR A 565 5.07 2.25 8.92
N ARG A 566 5.73 1.32 8.21
CA ARG A 566 5.22 -0.04 8.04
C ARG A 566 5.97 -0.98 8.97
N ASP A 567 5.21 -1.73 9.77
CA ASP A 567 5.69 -2.92 10.46
C ASP A 567 4.97 -4.13 9.89
N ARG A 568 5.69 -4.94 9.12
CA ARG A 568 5.13 -6.04 8.32
C ARG A 568 4.01 -5.55 7.41
N ARG A 569 2.74 -5.83 7.76
CA ARG A 569 1.54 -5.38 7.02
C ARG A 569 0.88 -4.15 7.65
N ASP A 570 1.19 -3.87 8.91
CA ASP A 570 0.53 -2.81 9.67
C ASP A 570 1.09 -1.43 9.36
N LEU A 571 0.22 -0.44 9.39
CA LEU A 571 0.53 0.97 9.23
C LEU A 571 0.46 1.64 10.60
N LEU A 572 1.60 2.10 11.09
CA LEU A 572 1.72 2.74 12.40
C LEU A 572 1.92 4.25 12.23
N PRO A 573 1.13 5.10 12.90
CA PRO A 573 1.38 6.52 12.96
C PRO A 573 2.63 6.80 13.79
N THR A 574 3.45 7.75 13.31
CA THR A 574 4.63 8.21 14.03
C THR A 574 4.26 9.31 15.03
N SER A 575 5.21 9.66 15.91
CA SER A 575 5.03 10.80 16.79
C SER A 575 4.75 12.11 16.06
N LYS A 576 5.30 12.28 14.85
CA LYS A 576 5.00 13.42 13.98
C LYS A 576 3.53 13.47 13.61
N ALA A 577 2.93 12.33 13.31
CA ALA A 577 1.50 12.20 13.05
C ALA A 577 0.67 12.53 14.28
N MET A 578 1.01 11.93 15.43
CA MET A 578 0.31 12.15 16.70
C MET A 578 0.33 13.63 17.11
N ASN A 579 1.48 14.29 16.97
CA ASN A 579 1.63 15.71 17.30
C ASN A 579 0.86 16.62 16.33
N LEU A 580 0.84 16.30 15.02
CA LEU A 580 0.11 17.08 14.04
C LEU A 580 -1.40 17.02 14.30
N ILE A 581 -1.95 15.81 14.43
CA ILE A 581 -3.38 15.62 14.69
C ILE A 581 -3.75 16.23 16.06
N GLY A 582 -2.95 15.99 17.09
CA GLY A 582 -3.18 16.58 18.40
C GLY A 582 -3.19 18.12 18.39
N LEU A 583 -2.38 18.77 17.55
CA LEU A 583 -2.44 20.23 17.36
C LEU A 583 -3.72 20.65 16.64
N LEU A 584 -4.12 19.92 15.60
CA LEU A 584 -5.33 20.24 14.83
C LEU A 584 -6.62 20.04 15.65
N GLU A 585 -6.60 19.12 16.61
CA GLU A 585 -7.69 18.91 17.57
C GLU A 585 -7.74 20.03 18.63
N ALA A 586 -6.58 20.53 19.06
CA ALA A 586 -6.49 21.63 20.04
C ALA A 586 -6.86 22.99 19.44
N ILE A 587 -6.51 23.25 18.20
CA ILE A 587 -6.95 24.43 17.44
C ILE A 587 -8.36 24.13 16.92
N PRO A 588 -9.33 25.09 17.00
CA PRO A 588 -10.69 24.85 16.53
C PRO A 588 -10.77 24.84 14.98
N VAL A 589 -10.08 23.88 14.34
CA VAL A 589 -10.05 23.61 12.88
C VAL A 589 -10.38 22.13 12.62
N GLN A 590 -11.35 21.60 13.38
CA GLN A 590 -11.73 20.18 13.33
C GLN A 590 -12.14 19.72 11.93
N GLU A 591 -12.61 20.63 11.09
CA GLU A 591 -12.98 20.38 9.69
C GLU A 591 -11.81 19.79 8.88
N LEU A 592 -10.55 20.13 9.21
CA LEU A 592 -9.38 19.61 8.52
C LEU A 592 -9.06 18.15 8.87
N VAL A 593 -9.50 17.64 10.02
CA VAL A 593 -9.27 16.26 10.47
C VAL A 593 -10.46 15.35 10.18
N SER A 594 -11.66 15.93 9.96
CA SER A 594 -12.88 15.20 9.69
C SER A 594 -13.09 14.94 8.20
N PRO A 595 -13.72 13.81 7.82
CA PRO A 595 -14.23 13.60 6.46
C PRO A 595 -15.31 14.60 6.04
N THR A 596 -15.96 15.30 6.99
CA THR A 596 -17.07 16.24 6.77
C THR A 596 -16.73 17.30 5.72
N LEU A 597 -15.57 17.96 5.83
CA LEU A 597 -15.11 18.95 4.86
C LEU A 597 -15.05 18.38 3.43
N THR A 598 -14.58 17.14 3.30
CA THR A 598 -14.56 16.48 1.99
C THR A 598 -15.96 16.23 1.47
N GLY A 599 -16.89 15.80 2.34
CA GLY A 599 -18.30 15.58 1.99
C GLY A 599 -18.99 16.85 1.53
N GLU A 600 -18.83 17.95 2.29
CA GLU A 600 -19.37 19.27 1.93
C GLU A 600 -18.87 19.77 0.57
N TRP A 601 -17.55 19.66 0.32
CA TRP A 601 -17.00 20.09 -0.96
C TRP A 601 -17.48 19.21 -2.12
N GLU A 602 -17.50 17.88 -1.96
CA GLU A 602 -18.00 17.00 -3.02
C GLU A 602 -19.47 17.24 -3.32
N ASN A 603 -20.30 17.53 -2.31
CA ASN A 603 -21.70 17.92 -2.50
C ASN A 603 -21.81 19.26 -3.26
N LYS A 604 -21.07 20.29 -2.86
CA LYS A 604 -21.05 21.59 -3.54
C LYS A 604 -20.56 21.47 -4.99
N LEU A 605 -19.51 20.68 -5.22
CA LEU A 605 -19.02 20.40 -6.58
C LEU A 605 -20.06 19.66 -7.42
N LEU A 606 -20.84 18.75 -6.83
CA LEU A 606 -21.95 18.06 -7.53
C LEU A 606 -23.09 19.04 -7.88
N LEU A 607 -23.39 19.99 -6.98
CA LEU A 607 -24.35 21.07 -7.27
C LEU A 607 -23.87 21.97 -8.41
N MET A 608 -22.56 22.23 -8.48
CA MET A 608 -21.96 23.01 -9.58
C MET A 608 -22.04 22.25 -10.91
N GLU A 609 -21.77 20.94 -10.94
CA GLU A 609 -21.96 20.11 -12.14
C GLU A 609 -23.40 20.18 -12.69
N LYS A 610 -24.38 20.33 -11.77
CA LYS A 610 -25.80 20.48 -12.09
C LYS A 610 -26.20 21.94 -12.35
N ASN A 611 -25.25 22.88 -12.43
CA ASN A 611 -25.48 24.32 -12.59
C ASN A 611 -26.37 24.93 -11.48
N LYS A 612 -26.33 24.37 -10.26
CA LYS A 612 -27.10 24.87 -9.09
C LYS A 612 -26.24 25.71 -8.13
N LEU A 613 -24.94 25.72 -8.30
CA LEU A 613 -23.97 26.53 -7.54
C LEU A 613 -23.00 27.18 -8.51
N SER A 614 -22.73 28.49 -8.34
CA SER A 614 -21.79 29.21 -9.17
C SER A 614 -20.34 29.06 -8.67
N ARG A 615 -19.40 29.18 -9.61
CA ARG A 615 -17.95 29.16 -9.26
C ARG A 615 -17.57 30.34 -8.32
N PRO A 616 -18.02 31.62 -8.54
CA PRO A 616 -17.69 32.72 -7.63
C PRO A 616 -18.14 32.46 -6.19
N ASP A 617 -19.35 31.93 -5.99
CA ASP A 617 -19.89 31.68 -4.65
C ASP A 617 -19.08 30.61 -3.91
N PHE A 618 -18.81 29.51 -4.58
CA PHE A 618 -17.97 28.42 -4.02
C PHE A 618 -16.57 28.95 -3.65
N MET A 619 -15.89 29.62 -4.55
CA MET A 619 -14.53 30.12 -4.31
C MET A 619 -14.48 31.20 -3.23
N LYS A 620 -15.51 32.02 -3.07
CA LYS A 620 -15.64 32.97 -1.97
C LYS A 620 -15.65 32.25 -0.61
N GLU A 621 -16.43 31.20 -0.46
CA GLU A 621 -16.45 30.38 0.76
C GLU A 621 -15.08 29.74 1.05
N ILE A 622 -14.42 29.20 0.02
CA ILE A 622 -13.10 28.59 0.16
C ILE A 622 -12.05 29.63 0.61
N MET A 623 -12.08 30.84 0.07
CA MET A 623 -11.17 31.93 0.48
C MET A 623 -11.44 32.38 1.92
N GLN A 624 -12.70 32.47 2.34
CA GLN A 624 -13.08 32.76 3.73
C GLN A 624 -12.59 31.64 4.69
N PHE A 625 -12.85 30.40 4.35
CA PHE A 625 -12.40 29.25 5.14
C PHE A 625 -10.86 29.20 5.25
N THR A 626 -10.16 29.46 4.15
CA THR A 626 -8.68 29.54 4.14
C THR A 626 -8.16 30.63 5.07
N SER A 627 -8.81 31.80 5.06
CA SER A 627 -8.47 32.94 5.95
C SER A 627 -8.68 32.57 7.42
N GLN A 628 -9.82 31.95 7.74
CA GLN A 628 -10.13 31.47 9.11
C GLN A 628 -9.11 30.47 9.63
N ILE A 629 -8.68 29.50 8.81
CA ILE A 629 -7.63 28.53 9.18
C ILE A 629 -6.35 29.27 9.56
N VAL A 630 -5.93 30.25 8.75
CA VAL A 630 -4.69 30.97 8.99
C VAL A 630 -4.80 31.84 10.24
N GLU A 631 -5.93 32.54 10.45
CA GLU A 631 -6.19 33.33 11.65
C GLU A 631 -6.20 32.48 12.93
N LYS A 632 -6.93 31.38 12.92
CA LYS A 632 -6.94 30.42 14.04
C LYS A 632 -5.53 29.86 14.33
N ALA A 633 -4.77 29.49 13.29
CA ALA A 633 -3.39 29.05 13.47
C ALA A 633 -2.46 30.16 13.99
N ARG A 634 -2.68 31.44 13.60
CA ARG A 634 -1.92 32.60 14.05
C ARG A 634 -2.22 32.95 15.51
N GLY A 635 -3.50 32.98 15.87
CA GLY A 635 -3.97 33.39 17.21
C GLY A 635 -3.84 32.27 18.27
N PHE A 636 -3.60 31.03 17.90
CA PHE A 636 -3.49 29.93 18.84
C PHE A 636 -2.20 30.04 19.66
N ASP A 637 -2.35 30.20 20.96
CA ASP A 637 -1.23 30.15 21.88
C ASP A 637 -0.95 28.69 22.29
N MET A 638 0.28 28.25 22.02
CA MET A 638 0.73 26.87 22.33
C MET A 638 0.83 26.61 23.84
N ASP A 639 0.95 27.66 24.64
CA ASP A 639 1.06 27.56 26.10
C ASP A 639 -0.32 27.57 26.76
N THR A 640 -1.23 28.44 26.33
CA THR A 640 -2.58 28.58 26.90
C THR A 640 -3.58 27.57 26.32
N GLY A 641 -3.41 27.09 25.09
CA GLY A 641 -4.31 26.12 24.45
C GLY A 641 -4.48 24.79 25.20
N PHE A 642 -3.61 24.49 26.16
CA PHE A 642 -3.66 23.29 27.01
C PHE A 642 -3.86 23.61 28.50
N GLU A 643 -4.17 24.86 28.87
CA GLU A 643 -4.38 25.25 30.27
C GLU A 643 -5.58 24.59 30.93
N ASN A 644 -6.60 24.23 30.15
CA ASN A 644 -7.79 23.55 30.64
C ASN A 644 -7.61 22.02 30.79
N SER A 645 -6.39 21.47 30.55
CA SER A 645 -6.14 20.06 30.82
C SER A 645 -6.17 19.82 32.33
N GLU A 646 -6.96 18.82 32.77
CA GLU A 646 -7.00 18.42 34.18
C GLU A 646 -5.62 18.06 34.68
N PRO A 647 -5.19 18.59 35.84
CA PRO A 647 -3.93 18.18 36.46
C PRO A 647 -3.96 16.68 36.78
N PHE A 648 -2.83 16.00 36.63
CA PHE A 648 -2.72 14.55 36.88
C PHE A 648 -1.35 14.19 37.48
N GLY A 649 -1.32 13.05 38.15
CA GLY A 649 -0.11 12.50 38.76
C GLY A 649 0.54 13.44 39.80
N LYS A 650 1.71 13.07 40.27
CA LYS A 650 2.55 13.88 41.19
C LYS A 650 3.95 14.01 40.62
N CYS A 651 4.46 15.23 40.58
CA CYS A 651 5.82 15.48 40.10
C CYS A 651 6.85 14.76 40.98
N PRO A 652 7.74 13.95 40.41
CA PRO A 652 8.73 13.23 41.23
C PRO A 652 9.79 14.15 41.85
N LYS A 653 9.90 15.41 41.35
CA LYS A 653 10.85 16.42 41.84
C LYS A 653 10.28 17.30 42.96
N CYS A 654 9.01 17.70 42.89
CA CYS A 654 8.43 18.66 43.87
C CYS A 654 7.04 18.28 44.40
N GLY A 655 6.43 17.15 43.98
CA GLY A 655 5.12 16.68 44.44
C GLY A 655 3.91 17.36 43.86
N VAL A 656 4.05 18.48 43.12
CA VAL A 656 2.95 19.22 42.49
C VAL A 656 2.42 18.47 41.26
N PRO A 657 1.11 18.49 40.98
CA PRO A 657 0.55 17.81 39.79
C PRO A 657 1.13 18.36 38.47
N LEU A 658 1.16 17.49 37.45
CA LEU A 658 1.52 17.86 36.08
C LEU A 658 0.28 18.24 35.27
N ARG A 659 0.51 19.07 34.25
CA ARG A 659 -0.48 19.33 33.19
C ARG A 659 0.01 18.82 31.85
N GLU A 660 -0.93 18.40 31.04
CA GLU A 660 -0.68 17.99 29.68
C GLU A 660 -0.51 19.21 28.76
N LYS A 661 0.63 19.30 28.07
CA LYS A 661 0.91 20.23 26.99
C LYS A 661 1.02 19.44 25.67
N LEU A 662 1.15 20.13 24.55
CA LEU A 662 1.20 19.47 23.23
C LEU A 662 2.34 18.43 23.15
N LYS A 663 3.54 18.79 23.59
CA LYS A 663 4.76 17.96 23.44
C LYS A 663 5.23 17.27 24.71
N ALA A 664 4.74 17.69 25.87
CA ALA A 664 5.21 17.22 27.16
C ALA A 664 4.11 17.25 28.24
N TYR A 665 4.31 16.48 29.27
CA TYR A 665 3.66 16.62 30.55
C TYR A 665 4.56 17.52 31.40
N GLU A 666 4.07 18.68 31.84
CA GLU A 666 4.86 19.70 32.52
C GLU A 666 4.36 19.90 33.94
N CYS A 667 5.29 19.97 34.91
CA CYS A 667 4.96 20.32 36.27
C CYS A 667 4.52 21.78 36.37
N THR A 668 3.48 22.05 37.16
CA THR A 668 3.01 23.43 37.40
C THR A 668 3.78 24.16 38.46
N GLY A 669 4.63 23.44 39.24
CA GLY A 669 5.39 23.99 40.36
C GLY A 669 6.92 24.01 40.20
N CYS A 670 7.45 23.35 39.16
CA CYS A 670 8.89 23.34 38.88
C CYS A 670 9.21 23.09 37.41
N ASP A 671 10.49 23.03 37.06
CA ASP A 671 11.00 22.86 35.70
C ASP A 671 10.91 21.41 35.13
N PHE A 672 10.30 20.47 35.87
CA PHE A 672 10.22 19.08 35.46
C PHE A 672 9.31 18.93 34.23
N LYS A 673 9.81 18.26 33.18
CA LYS A 673 9.10 17.98 31.92
C LYS A 673 9.32 16.54 31.49
N LEU A 674 8.24 15.83 31.23
CA LEU A 674 8.26 14.51 30.64
C LEU A 674 7.74 14.60 29.19
N TYR A 675 8.61 14.39 28.21
CA TYR A 675 8.19 14.45 26.81
C TYR A 675 7.22 13.32 26.49
N LYS A 676 6.09 13.66 25.85
CA LYS A 676 5.04 12.71 25.43
C LYS A 676 5.53 11.73 24.36
N THR A 677 6.60 12.07 23.64
CA THR A 677 7.11 11.26 22.57
C THR A 677 8.57 10.89 22.79
N MET A 678 8.85 9.59 22.84
CA MET A 678 10.19 9.02 22.96
C MET A 678 10.42 7.97 21.88
N SER A 679 11.51 8.09 21.12
CA SER A 679 11.83 7.16 20.01
C SER A 679 10.58 6.79 19.17
N GLN A 680 9.81 7.81 18.76
CA GLN A 680 8.57 7.74 17.97
C GLN A 680 7.37 7.05 18.66
N ARG A 681 7.46 6.67 19.91
CA ARG A 681 6.35 6.16 20.71
C ARG A 681 5.75 7.27 21.57
N LEU A 682 4.41 7.33 21.60
CA LEU A 682 3.67 8.18 22.53
C LEU A 682 3.68 7.51 23.92
N ILE A 683 4.05 8.27 24.94
CA ILE A 683 3.94 7.88 26.35
C ILE A 683 2.57 8.33 26.83
N THR A 684 1.73 7.39 27.24
CA THR A 684 0.37 7.68 27.74
C THR A 684 0.40 8.33 29.13
N LYS A 685 -0.72 8.93 29.56
CA LYS A 685 -0.83 9.48 30.91
C LYS A 685 -0.59 8.41 31.99
N ASN A 686 -1.14 7.21 31.79
CA ASN A 686 -0.97 6.11 32.76
C ASN A 686 0.51 5.68 32.88
N GLU A 687 1.20 5.54 31.74
CA GLU A 687 2.63 5.21 31.74
C GLU A 687 3.46 6.36 32.32
N ALA A 688 3.07 7.61 32.09
CA ALA A 688 3.70 8.76 32.70
C ALA A 688 3.52 8.75 34.23
N VAL A 689 2.33 8.43 34.72
CA VAL A 689 2.04 8.28 36.16
C VAL A 689 2.88 7.15 36.76
N GLU A 690 2.88 5.97 36.12
CA GLU A 690 3.69 4.83 36.54
C GLU A 690 5.19 5.19 36.65
N LEU A 691 5.71 5.86 35.60
CA LEU A 691 7.12 6.29 35.56
C LEU A 691 7.45 7.30 36.67
N MET A 692 6.52 8.19 36.97
CA MET A 692 6.71 9.19 38.03
C MET A 692 6.63 8.58 39.43
N GLU A 693 5.71 7.65 39.68
CA GLU A 693 5.48 7.01 40.96
C GLU A 693 6.53 5.96 41.29
N LYS A 694 6.84 5.08 40.33
CA LYS A 694 7.74 3.94 40.52
C LYS A 694 9.17 4.23 40.07
N ARG A 695 9.45 5.41 39.47
CA ARG A 695 10.70 5.77 38.79
C ARG A 695 11.09 4.82 37.63
N ALA A 696 10.26 3.86 37.31
CA ALA A 696 10.47 2.90 36.24
C ALA A 696 9.12 2.41 35.69
N THR A 697 9.10 1.98 34.42
CA THR A 697 7.96 1.27 33.82
C THR A 697 8.35 -0.18 33.54
N ALA A 698 7.35 -1.05 33.35
CA ALA A 698 7.55 -2.32 32.70
C ALA A 698 8.09 -2.13 31.25
N SER A 699 8.49 -3.22 30.59
CA SER A 699 8.90 -3.18 29.17
C SER A 699 7.73 -2.71 28.30
N LEU A 700 7.93 -1.63 27.57
CA LEU A 700 6.96 -1.01 26.67
C LEU A 700 7.33 -1.31 25.22
N ASP A 701 6.36 -1.75 24.44
CA ASP A 701 6.53 -2.02 23.00
C ASP A 701 6.31 -0.79 22.14
N GLY A 702 6.79 -0.82 20.88
CA GLY A 702 6.45 0.18 19.87
C GLY A 702 7.40 1.37 19.79
N PHE A 703 8.57 1.34 20.45
CA PHE A 703 9.64 2.28 20.17
C PHE A 703 10.26 2.00 18.80
N PHE A 704 10.74 3.04 18.12
CA PHE A 704 11.40 2.92 16.82
C PHE A 704 12.76 3.61 16.82
N SER A 705 13.79 2.87 16.46
CA SER A 705 15.15 3.38 16.37
C SER A 705 15.46 3.97 15.00
N PHE A 706 15.71 5.27 14.90
CA PHE A 706 16.18 5.93 13.67
C PHE A 706 17.52 5.41 13.17
N LYS A 707 18.39 4.99 14.09
CA LYS A 707 19.71 4.49 13.76
C LYS A 707 19.67 3.11 13.10
N THR A 708 18.87 2.22 13.65
CA THR A 708 18.74 0.83 13.14
C THR A 708 17.58 0.67 12.16
N ARG A 709 16.65 1.63 12.12
CA ARG A 709 15.37 1.58 11.38
C ARG A 709 14.52 0.36 11.73
N LYS A 710 14.53 -0.03 13.01
CA LYS A 710 13.77 -1.18 13.53
C LYS A 710 12.97 -0.79 14.76
N PRO A 711 11.79 -1.40 14.97
CA PRO A 711 11.08 -1.33 16.23
C PRO A 711 11.87 -2.04 17.33
N PHE A 712 11.69 -1.58 18.60
CA PHE A 712 12.27 -2.20 19.78
C PHE A 712 11.35 -2.00 20.99
N SER A 713 11.53 -2.84 22.00
CA SER A 713 10.86 -2.76 23.29
C SER A 713 11.87 -2.40 24.36
N ALA A 714 11.49 -1.57 25.34
CA ALA A 714 12.33 -1.19 26.45
C ALA A 714 11.48 -0.67 27.61
N GLY A 715 11.92 -0.84 28.84
CA GLY A 715 11.44 -0.09 30.00
C GLY A 715 11.94 1.36 29.96
N LEU A 716 11.26 2.24 30.65
CA LEU A 716 11.70 3.60 30.90
C LEU A 716 12.08 3.74 32.39
N ARG A 717 13.11 4.52 32.68
CA ARG A 717 13.55 4.81 34.04
C ARG A 717 13.90 6.29 34.17
N LEU A 718 13.54 6.92 35.32
CA LEU A 718 14.01 8.24 35.70
C LEU A 718 15.35 8.11 36.45
N ASN A 719 16.40 8.75 35.93
CA ASN A 719 17.67 8.84 36.60
C ASN A 719 17.65 9.91 37.71
N ASP A 720 18.76 10.07 38.43
CA ASP A 720 18.86 11.04 39.54
C ASP A 720 18.78 12.52 39.11
N GLU A 721 19.02 12.79 37.81
CA GLU A 721 18.81 14.12 37.20
C GLU A 721 17.39 14.33 36.69
N TRP A 722 16.47 13.42 36.98
CA TRP A 722 15.06 13.41 36.48
C TRP A 722 14.92 13.30 34.95
N LYS A 723 15.94 12.73 34.27
CA LYS A 723 15.90 12.44 32.85
C LYS A 723 15.47 11.00 32.62
N VAL A 724 14.75 10.77 31.54
CA VAL A 724 14.29 9.43 31.14
C VAL A 724 15.37 8.69 30.39
N GLU A 725 15.65 7.46 30.82
CA GLU A 725 16.57 6.52 30.20
C GLU A 725 15.82 5.26 29.75
N PHE A 726 16.29 4.64 28.66
CA PHE A 726 15.78 3.34 28.23
C PHE A 726 16.48 2.23 29.04
N VAL A 727 15.65 1.34 29.59
CA VAL A 727 16.10 0.11 30.24
C VAL A 727 15.77 -1.05 29.31
N PHE A 728 16.80 -1.72 28.85
CA PHE A 728 16.61 -2.93 28.07
C PHE A 728 16.66 -4.11 29.04
N GLU A 729 15.64 -4.96 29.01
CA GLU A 729 15.69 -6.22 29.75
C GLU A 729 16.87 -7.03 29.22
N ASP A 730 17.77 -7.38 30.13
CA ASP A 730 18.82 -8.36 29.83
C ASP A 730 18.09 -9.67 29.46
N ARG A 731 18.19 -10.08 28.19
CA ARG A 731 17.60 -11.32 27.67
C ARG A 731 18.08 -12.61 28.39
N ALA A 732 18.84 -12.46 29.45
CA ALA A 732 19.34 -13.54 30.29
C ALA A 732 18.30 -14.11 31.29
N ALA A 733 17.15 -13.46 31.49
CA ALA A 733 16.15 -13.87 32.51
C ALA A 733 14.99 -14.72 32.01
N ASN A 734 14.76 -14.82 30.71
CA ASN A 734 13.74 -15.72 30.13
C ASN A 734 14.44 -16.87 29.41
N GLY A 735 14.52 -18.00 30.08
CA GLY A 735 14.89 -19.37 29.70
C GLY A 735 14.92 -19.80 28.23
N GLU A 736 15.53 -19.02 27.33
CA GLU A 736 15.97 -19.50 26.04
C GLU A 736 17.42 -19.99 26.22
N GLU A 737 17.57 -21.27 26.14
CA GLU A 737 18.75 -22.11 26.12
C GLU A 737 20.08 -21.36 26.14
N ASN A 738 20.78 -21.43 27.29
CA ASN A 738 22.23 -21.28 27.33
C ASN A 738 22.79 -22.19 26.23
N GLY A 739 23.26 -21.58 25.14
CA GLY A 739 24.11 -22.30 24.21
C GLY A 739 25.22 -23.00 25.01
N PRO A 740 25.80 -24.08 24.49
CA PRO A 740 26.76 -24.89 25.20
C PRO A 740 27.79 -24.02 25.89
N ASP A 741 28.05 -24.26 27.18
CA ASP A 741 29.01 -23.53 28.00
C ASP A 741 30.43 -23.78 27.45
N ILE A 742 30.80 -23.00 26.44
CA ILE A 742 32.06 -23.14 25.71
C ILE A 742 33.01 -22.08 26.23
N PRO A 743 34.11 -22.47 26.81
CA PRO A 743 35.14 -21.52 27.25
C PRO A 743 35.82 -20.87 26.03
N CYS A 744 36.07 -19.58 26.12
CA CYS A 744 36.81 -18.87 25.09
C CYS A 744 38.25 -19.39 24.95
N PRO A 745 38.64 -19.84 23.74
CA PRO A 745 39.97 -20.43 23.54
C PRO A 745 41.15 -19.44 23.75
N LEU A 746 40.86 -18.11 23.83
CA LEU A 746 41.88 -17.11 24.01
C LEU A 746 42.05 -16.63 25.48
N CYS A 747 40.95 -16.61 26.27
CA CYS A 747 41.00 -16.05 27.61
C CYS A 747 40.29 -16.90 28.68
N GLY A 748 39.75 -18.08 28.33
CA GLY A 748 39.08 -19.00 29.24
C GLY A 748 37.71 -18.57 29.77
N LYS A 749 37.25 -17.32 29.55
CA LYS A 749 35.92 -16.87 29.99
C LYS A 749 34.82 -17.50 29.10
N SER A 750 33.61 -17.69 29.63
CA SER A 750 32.50 -18.29 28.87
C SER A 750 32.16 -17.47 27.63
N MET A 751 31.59 -18.13 26.62
CA MET A 751 31.09 -17.47 25.39
C MET A 751 29.57 -17.41 25.39
N SER A 752 29.00 -16.28 25.00
CA SER A 752 27.56 -16.06 24.91
C SER A 752 27.10 -15.89 23.48
N THR A 753 25.91 -16.42 23.16
CA THR A 753 25.29 -16.25 21.81
C THR A 753 24.89 -14.78 21.62
N ARG A 754 25.41 -14.15 20.57
CA ARG A 754 25.09 -12.78 20.16
C ARG A 754 24.56 -12.73 18.73
N ALA A 755 23.68 -11.79 18.44
CA ALA A 755 23.20 -11.55 17.09
C ALA A 755 24.05 -10.49 16.39
N GLY A 756 24.65 -10.83 15.26
CA GLY A 756 25.45 -9.93 14.43
C GLY A 756 24.79 -9.67 13.07
N ARG A 757 25.42 -8.78 12.28
CA ARG A 757 24.95 -8.43 10.91
C ARG A 757 24.84 -9.63 9.96
N PHE A 758 25.54 -10.72 10.28
CA PHE A 758 25.65 -11.92 9.44
C PHE A 758 25.02 -13.17 10.06
N GLY A 759 24.23 -13.02 11.15
CA GLY A 759 23.59 -14.11 11.85
C GLY A 759 24.00 -14.21 13.32
N LYS A 760 23.59 -15.29 14.02
CA LYS A 760 23.98 -15.57 15.41
C LYS A 760 25.45 -16.04 15.45
N PHE A 761 26.20 -15.62 16.47
CA PHE A 761 27.57 -16.04 16.74
C PHE A 761 27.81 -16.09 18.25
N LEU A 762 28.81 -16.87 18.69
CA LEU A 762 29.29 -16.85 20.06
C LEU A 762 30.34 -15.74 20.25
N GLY A 763 30.10 -14.83 21.19
CA GLY A 763 31.03 -13.78 21.52
C GLY A 763 31.57 -13.98 22.94
N CYS A 764 32.87 -13.76 23.14
CA CYS A 764 33.49 -13.87 24.46
C CYS A 764 32.86 -12.86 25.44
N THR A 765 32.55 -13.30 26.67
CA THR A 765 32.02 -12.43 27.74
C THR A 765 33.08 -11.48 28.28
N GLY A 766 34.36 -11.72 27.97
CA GLY A 766 35.47 -10.83 28.31
C GLY A 766 35.63 -9.60 27.39
N TYR A 767 34.65 -9.31 26.51
CA TYR A 767 34.65 -8.08 25.69
C TYR A 767 34.53 -6.83 26.61
N PRO A 768 35.31 -5.73 26.40
CA PRO A 768 36.12 -5.44 25.21
C PRO A 768 37.59 -5.95 25.26
N GLU A 769 38.08 -6.51 26.35
CA GLU A 769 39.47 -6.98 26.50
C GLU A 769 39.71 -8.21 25.60
N CYS A 770 38.74 -9.13 25.50
CA CYS A 770 38.80 -10.27 24.58
C CYS A 770 37.74 -10.13 23.51
N LYS A 771 38.17 -9.98 22.27
CA LYS A 771 37.27 -9.81 21.09
C LYS A 771 37.01 -11.10 20.31
N HIS A 772 37.23 -12.26 20.93
CA HIS A 772 37.08 -13.55 20.25
C HIS A 772 35.61 -13.88 19.96
N THR A 773 35.36 -14.40 18.74
CA THR A 773 34.02 -14.80 18.30
C THR A 773 34.05 -16.11 17.53
N ILE A 774 33.02 -16.97 17.69
CA ILE A 774 32.85 -18.25 16.97
C ILE A 774 31.51 -18.21 16.26
N ASN A 775 31.45 -18.60 14.98
CA ASN A 775 30.20 -18.66 14.22
C ASN A 775 29.36 -19.87 14.65
N ILE A 776 28.02 -19.72 14.62
CA ILE A 776 27.03 -20.78 14.91
C ILE A 776 26.40 -21.23 13.61
N GLY A 777 26.26 -22.56 13.42
CA GLY A 777 25.55 -23.18 12.30
C GLY A 777 24.02 -23.04 12.42
N PRO A 778 23.27 -23.45 11.37
CA PRO A 778 21.80 -23.46 11.40
C PRO A 778 21.20 -24.37 12.48
N ASP A 779 21.99 -25.34 12.94
CA ASP A 779 21.70 -26.31 14.00
C ASP A 779 21.95 -25.76 15.42
N GLY A 780 22.39 -24.50 15.55
CA GLY A 780 22.72 -23.89 16.84
C GLY A 780 24.06 -24.28 17.42
N MET A 781 24.82 -25.18 16.77
CA MET A 781 26.12 -25.65 17.24
C MET A 781 27.25 -24.76 16.71
N PRO A 782 28.36 -24.63 17.50
CA PRO A 782 29.55 -23.92 17.03
C PRO A 782 30.09 -24.58 15.77
N VAL A 783 30.11 -23.86 14.69
CA VAL A 783 30.86 -24.32 13.51
C VAL A 783 32.32 -24.08 13.86
N ALA A 784 33.07 -25.17 14.09
CA ALA A 784 34.51 -25.08 14.12
C ALA A 784 34.95 -24.41 12.81
N THR A 785 35.29 -23.12 12.89
CA THR A 785 36.05 -22.50 11.80
C THR A 785 37.37 -23.25 11.80
N PRO A 786 37.76 -23.95 10.74
CA PRO A 786 39.14 -24.39 10.62
C PRO A 786 39.97 -23.13 10.83
N ALA A 787 40.82 -23.10 11.84
CA ALA A 787 41.83 -22.09 12.03
C ALA A 787 42.54 -21.99 10.68
N GLY A 788 42.39 -20.87 9.98
CA GLY A 788 42.63 -20.67 8.57
C GLY A 788 43.61 -21.67 7.99
N GLU A 789 43.05 -22.62 7.24
CA GLU A 789 43.92 -23.51 6.45
C GLU A 789 44.85 -22.60 5.69
N VAL A 790 46.10 -22.61 6.11
CA VAL A 790 47.18 -21.91 5.41
C VAL A 790 47.28 -22.64 4.07
N SER A 791 46.83 -22.00 3.02
CA SER A 791 46.96 -22.60 1.69
C SER A 791 48.45 -22.56 1.31
N ASP A 792 48.86 -23.48 0.48
CA ASP A 792 50.22 -23.49 -0.08
C ASP A 792 50.53 -22.25 -0.94
N ALA A 793 49.57 -21.37 -1.11
CA ALA A 793 49.71 -20.11 -1.83
C ALA A 793 50.46 -19.07 -1.01
N VAL A 794 51.51 -18.52 -1.57
CA VAL A 794 52.35 -17.48 -0.98
C VAL A 794 51.90 -16.11 -1.48
N CYS A 795 51.89 -15.13 -0.61
CA CYS A 795 51.54 -13.75 -0.96
C CYS A 795 52.55 -13.10 -1.87
N GLU A 796 52.15 -12.77 -3.10
CA GLU A 796 53.01 -12.12 -4.13
C GLU A 796 53.60 -10.78 -3.66
N LYS A 797 53.02 -10.15 -2.61
CA LYS A 797 53.47 -8.84 -2.17
C LYS A 797 54.44 -8.88 -1.00
N CYS A 798 54.39 -9.89 -0.13
CA CYS A 798 55.25 -9.95 1.09
C CYS A 798 55.83 -11.31 1.40
N GLY A 799 55.64 -12.32 0.55
CA GLY A 799 56.18 -13.66 0.74
C GLY A 799 55.57 -14.50 1.90
N LYS A 800 54.64 -13.97 2.68
CA LYS A 800 53.97 -14.71 3.77
C LYS A 800 52.86 -15.62 3.23
N PRO A 801 52.55 -16.76 3.93
CA PRO A 801 51.48 -17.66 3.52
C PRO A 801 50.14 -16.96 3.42
N MET A 802 49.22 -17.48 2.61
CA MET A 802 47.85 -16.99 2.52
C MET A 802 46.89 -17.94 3.23
N ALA A 803 45.91 -17.39 3.94
CA ALA A 803 44.89 -18.16 4.66
C ALA A 803 43.49 -17.96 4.01
N VAL A 804 42.67 -19.05 3.97
CA VAL A 804 41.31 -19.01 3.47
C VAL A 804 40.44 -18.18 4.43
N LYS A 805 39.84 -17.09 3.93
CA LYS A 805 38.94 -16.21 4.66
C LYS A 805 37.59 -16.09 3.95
N ARG A 806 36.52 -15.85 4.68
CA ARG A 806 35.16 -15.71 4.12
C ARG A 806 34.70 -14.24 4.22
N GLY A 807 34.22 -13.67 3.12
CA GLY A 807 33.71 -12.31 3.05
C GLY A 807 32.33 -12.23 2.41
N ARG A 808 31.80 -11.00 2.25
CA ARG A 808 30.47 -10.72 1.68
C ARG A 808 30.19 -11.37 0.31
N PHE A 809 31.25 -11.64 -0.45
CA PHE A 809 31.15 -12.17 -1.82
C PHE A 809 31.66 -13.62 -1.94
N GLY A 810 31.81 -14.36 -0.83
CA GLY A 810 32.27 -15.74 -0.78
C GLY A 810 33.63 -15.89 -0.09
N THR A 811 34.30 -17.03 -0.27
CA THR A 811 35.63 -17.32 0.27
C THR A 811 36.72 -16.64 -0.59
N PHE A 812 37.78 -16.21 0.08
CA PHE A 812 38.95 -15.61 -0.55
C PHE A 812 40.23 -15.96 0.26
N LEU A 813 41.39 -15.91 -0.38
CA LEU A 813 42.65 -16.06 0.28
C LEU A 813 43.14 -14.66 0.74
N GLY A 814 43.39 -14.53 2.02
CA GLY A 814 43.90 -13.30 2.64
C GLY A 814 45.31 -13.53 3.19
N CYS A 815 46.23 -12.60 2.94
CA CYS A 815 47.59 -12.69 3.47
C CYS A 815 47.61 -12.74 5.00
N THR A 816 48.40 -13.63 5.59
CA THR A 816 48.58 -13.77 7.03
C THR A 816 49.36 -12.58 7.64
N GLY A 817 50.04 -11.77 6.82
CA GLY A 817 50.69 -10.53 7.22
C GLY A 817 49.75 -9.32 7.39
N TYR A 818 48.42 -9.52 7.46
CA TYR A 818 47.48 -8.43 7.77
C TYR A 818 47.64 -8.00 9.25
N PRO A 819 47.66 -6.68 9.57
CA PRO A 819 47.27 -5.53 8.77
C PRO A 819 48.34 -4.87 7.88
N GLU A 820 49.59 -5.26 8.01
CA GLU A 820 50.72 -4.67 7.26
C GLU A 820 50.61 -5.02 5.75
N CYS A 821 50.20 -6.25 5.42
CA CYS A 821 49.94 -6.65 4.05
C CYS A 821 48.45 -6.93 3.84
N LYS A 822 47.80 -6.10 3.05
CA LYS A 822 46.34 -6.21 2.74
C LYS A 822 46.02 -6.98 1.46
N ASN A 823 46.96 -7.86 0.99
CA ASN A 823 46.77 -8.60 -0.22
C ASN A 823 45.69 -9.68 -0.09
N ILE A 824 44.77 -9.76 -1.05
CA ILE A 824 43.67 -10.74 -1.10
C ILE A 824 43.56 -11.33 -2.52
N VAL A 825 43.32 -12.63 -2.60
CA VAL A 825 43.07 -13.36 -3.87
C VAL A 825 41.67 -14.00 -3.79
N LYS A 826 40.85 -13.79 -4.83
CA LYS A 826 39.49 -14.34 -4.88
C LYS A 826 39.56 -15.81 -5.30
N THR A 827 38.85 -16.70 -4.55
CA THR A 827 38.69 -18.10 -4.96
C THR A 827 37.43 -18.23 -5.85
N PRO A 828 37.46 -19.06 -6.92
CA PRO A 828 36.29 -19.34 -7.74
C PRO A 828 35.18 -20.04 -6.93
N LYS A 829 33.91 -19.80 -7.25
CA LYS A 829 32.76 -20.47 -6.60
C LYS A 829 32.80 -21.97 -6.91
N GLY A 830 32.96 -22.80 -5.89
CA GLY A 830 32.68 -24.25 -5.92
C GLY A 830 33.86 -25.20 -6.12
N GLY A 831 35.14 -24.76 -5.93
CA GLY A 831 36.31 -25.61 -6.12
C GLY A 831 37.23 -25.69 -4.90
N VAL A 832 37.75 -26.92 -4.62
CA VAL A 832 38.83 -27.19 -3.66
C VAL A 832 40.10 -26.48 -4.16
N ALA A 833 40.87 -25.89 -3.25
CA ALA A 833 42.10 -25.16 -3.56
C ALA A 833 43.10 -26.11 -4.26
N GLY A 834 43.49 -25.81 -5.51
CA GLY A 834 44.52 -26.56 -6.17
C GLY A 834 44.36 -26.87 -7.68
N ALA A 835 43.24 -26.47 -8.34
CA ALA A 835 43.09 -26.71 -9.77
C ALA A 835 43.57 -25.48 -10.58
N PRO A 836 44.37 -25.62 -11.67
CA PRO A 836 44.79 -24.53 -12.53
C PRO A 836 43.56 -23.88 -13.22
N ALA A 837 43.61 -22.56 -13.38
CA ALA A 837 42.55 -21.80 -14.02
C ALA A 837 42.33 -22.31 -15.46
N ALA A 838 41.05 -22.52 -15.84
CA ALA A 838 40.68 -22.85 -17.21
C ALA A 838 41.25 -21.81 -18.20
N PRO A 839 41.73 -22.21 -19.39
CA PRO A 839 42.32 -21.31 -20.35
C PRO A 839 41.30 -20.22 -20.74
N VAL A 840 41.77 -18.98 -20.76
CA VAL A 840 40.99 -17.81 -21.19
C VAL A 840 40.76 -17.96 -22.70
N GLU A 841 39.52 -18.05 -23.12
CA GLU A 841 39.09 -18.15 -24.49
C GLU A 841 39.41 -16.80 -25.19
N LEU A 842 40.47 -16.79 -26.03
CA LEU A 842 40.89 -15.63 -26.78
C LEU A 842 40.06 -15.57 -28.07
N SER A 843 39.62 -14.39 -28.45
CA SER A 843 39.00 -14.14 -29.75
C SER A 843 40.07 -13.76 -30.79
N ASP A 844 39.78 -13.94 -32.06
CA ASP A 844 40.63 -13.54 -33.19
C ASP A 844 40.71 -12.00 -33.40
N VAL A 845 40.08 -11.24 -32.48
CA VAL A 845 40.01 -9.78 -32.53
C VAL A 845 41.10 -9.17 -31.66
N SER A 846 41.90 -8.30 -32.23
CA SER A 846 42.90 -7.49 -31.52
C SER A 846 42.33 -6.15 -31.07
N CYS A 847 42.82 -5.63 -29.95
CA CYS A 847 42.41 -4.35 -29.39
C CYS A 847 42.91 -3.18 -30.22
N ASP A 848 42.03 -2.34 -30.70
CA ASP A 848 42.27 -1.15 -31.51
C ASP A 848 43.12 -0.07 -30.80
N LYS A 849 43.21 -0.12 -29.45
CA LYS A 849 44.00 0.85 -28.67
C LYS A 849 45.43 0.40 -28.32
N CYS A 850 45.66 -0.89 -28.15
CA CYS A 850 46.95 -1.38 -27.67
C CYS A 850 47.49 -2.63 -28.42
N GLY A 851 46.79 -3.12 -29.43
CA GLY A 851 47.18 -4.25 -30.28
C GLY A 851 47.15 -5.63 -29.61
N LYS A 852 46.87 -5.71 -28.29
CA LYS A 852 46.79 -6.99 -27.56
C LYS A 852 45.51 -7.76 -27.88
N PRO A 853 45.52 -9.13 -27.82
CA PRO A 853 44.33 -9.94 -28.09
C PRO A 853 43.17 -9.60 -27.18
N MET A 854 41.93 -9.77 -27.66
CA MET A 854 40.73 -9.61 -26.88
C MET A 854 40.24 -10.97 -26.34
N ALA A 855 39.82 -11.01 -25.07
CA ALA A 855 39.31 -12.21 -24.42
C ALA A 855 37.79 -12.15 -24.31
N ILE A 856 37.11 -13.30 -24.55
CA ILE A 856 35.67 -13.43 -24.37
C ILE A 856 35.36 -13.49 -22.86
N LYS A 857 34.64 -12.48 -22.37
CA LYS A 857 34.24 -12.36 -20.95
C LYS A 857 32.73 -12.33 -20.82
N LYS A 858 32.22 -12.85 -19.70
CA LYS A 858 30.77 -12.88 -19.39
C LYS A 858 30.43 -11.82 -18.35
N GLY A 859 29.56 -10.87 -18.70
CA GLY A 859 29.09 -9.81 -17.84
C GLY A 859 27.60 -9.96 -17.51
N SER A 860 27.05 -9.05 -16.70
CA SER A 860 25.61 -9.02 -16.30
C SER A 860 24.66 -8.85 -17.49
N TYR A 861 25.15 -8.36 -18.64
CA TYR A 861 24.37 -8.12 -19.87
C TYR A 861 24.75 -9.04 -21.04
N GLY A 862 25.44 -10.17 -20.79
CA GLY A 862 25.85 -11.13 -21.80
C GLY A 862 27.38 -11.20 -22.00
N GLN A 863 27.83 -11.85 -23.10
CA GLN A 863 29.25 -11.97 -23.44
C GLN A 863 29.75 -10.72 -24.13
N PHE A 864 31.00 -10.33 -23.83
CA PHE A 864 31.69 -9.20 -24.43
C PHE A 864 33.18 -9.51 -24.59
N LEU A 865 33.84 -8.82 -25.50
CA LEU A 865 35.28 -8.86 -25.69
C LEU A 865 35.96 -7.84 -24.79
N GLY A 866 36.85 -8.28 -23.93
CA GLY A 866 37.65 -7.41 -23.04
C GLY A 866 39.13 -7.53 -23.35
N CYS A 867 39.84 -6.40 -23.50
CA CYS A 867 41.28 -6.39 -23.79
C CYS A 867 42.09 -7.12 -22.71
N THR A 868 43.03 -7.97 -23.13
CA THR A 868 43.93 -8.69 -22.23
C THR A 868 44.98 -7.78 -21.59
N GLY A 869 45.15 -6.55 -22.07
CA GLY A 869 45.98 -5.51 -21.46
C GLY A 869 45.35 -4.79 -20.25
N TYR A 870 44.22 -5.24 -19.72
CA TYR A 870 43.66 -4.69 -18.47
C TYR A 870 44.57 -4.96 -17.29
N PRO A 871 44.79 -3.98 -16.36
CA PRO A 871 44.09 -2.70 -16.18
C PRO A 871 44.63 -1.49 -16.97
N GLU A 872 45.73 -1.62 -17.66
CA GLU A 872 46.35 -0.50 -18.42
C GLU A 872 45.52 -0.13 -19.65
N CYS A 873 44.95 -1.13 -20.35
CA CYS A 873 43.99 -0.91 -21.42
C CYS A 873 42.58 -1.40 -21.02
N LYS A 874 41.62 -0.48 -20.94
CA LYS A 874 40.25 -0.76 -20.51
C LYS A 874 39.24 -0.93 -21.66
N THR A 875 39.72 -1.21 -22.88
CA THR A 875 38.89 -1.35 -24.08
C THR A 875 37.99 -2.60 -23.96
N ILE A 876 36.71 -2.41 -24.25
CA ILE A 876 35.70 -3.47 -24.34
C ILE A 876 34.91 -3.33 -25.65
N MET A 877 34.52 -4.46 -26.27
CA MET A 877 33.76 -4.50 -27.51
C MET A 877 32.58 -5.49 -27.38
N LYS A 878 31.53 -5.31 -28.18
CA LYS A 878 30.38 -6.25 -28.19
C LYS A 878 30.82 -7.55 -28.87
N TYR A 879 30.59 -8.70 -28.23
CA TYR A 879 30.78 -10.01 -28.82
C TYR A 879 29.61 -10.33 -29.77
N LYS A 880 29.89 -10.55 -31.06
CA LYS A 880 28.95 -11.11 -32.03
C LYS A 880 29.37 -12.56 -32.29
N ALA A 881 28.58 -13.55 -31.87
CA ALA A 881 28.81 -14.94 -32.23
C ALA A 881 28.65 -15.11 -33.74
N GLN A 882 29.69 -15.59 -34.41
CA GLN A 882 29.58 -16.03 -35.81
C GLN A 882 28.75 -17.32 -35.82
N GLN A 883 27.65 -17.31 -36.58
CA GLN A 883 26.95 -18.55 -36.95
C GLN A 883 27.86 -19.36 -37.87
N LYS A 884 28.27 -20.54 -37.41
CA LYS A 884 28.89 -21.55 -38.31
C LYS A 884 27.85 -21.99 -39.32
N GLY A 885 28.11 -21.73 -40.57
CA GLY A 885 27.31 -22.15 -41.71
C GLY A 885 27.24 -23.68 -41.77
N SER A 886 26.03 -24.20 -41.85
CA SER A 886 25.77 -25.56 -42.34
C SER A 886 25.91 -25.59 -43.84
N THR A 887 26.83 -26.37 -44.35
CA THR A 887 26.93 -26.75 -45.78
C THR A 887 25.74 -27.64 -46.12
N GLU A 888 25.00 -27.22 -47.13
CA GLU A 888 24.02 -27.99 -47.85
C GLU A 888 24.67 -29.21 -48.53
N ASP A 889 24.02 -30.36 -48.45
CA ASP A 889 24.22 -31.45 -49.45
C ASP A 889 22.86 -31.83 -50.05
N GLU A 890 22.74 -31.53 -51.31
CA GLU A 890 21.61 -31.96 -52.17
C GLU A 890 21.76 -33.47 -52.47
N THR A 891 20.66 -34.20 -52.34
CA THR A 891 20.27 -35.15 -53.40
C THR A 891 18.89 -35.81 -53.18
N ALA A 892 18.05 -35.64 -54.22
CA ALA A 892 17.12 -36.61 -54.81
C ALA A 892 15.76 -36.90 -54.12
N GLN A 893 14.71 -36.46 -54.80
CA GLN A 893 13.35 -36.99 -54.91
C GLN A 893 13.26 -38.48 -55.33
N PRO A 894 12.08 -39.17 -55.47
CA PRO A 894 10.68 -38.77 -55.10
C PRO A 894 9.84 -40.00 -54.55
N SER A 895 8.76 -39.76 -53.95
CA SER A 895 7.39 -40.27 -54.26
C SER A 895 6.37 -39.81 -53.22
#